data_41709860189dcc296ce19846b8ac5454
#
_entry.id   41709860189dcc296ce19846b8ac5454
#
_cell.length_a   1.000
_cell.length_b   1.000
_cell.length_c   1.000
_cell.angle_alpha   90.00
_cell.angle_beta   90.00
_cell.angle_gamma   90.00
#
_symmetry.space_group_name_H-M   'P 1'
#
loop_
_entity.id
_entity.type
_entity.pdbx_description
1 polymer ?
#
loop_
_entity_poly.entity_id
_entity_poly.type
_entity_poly.pdbx_seq_one_letter_code
_entity_poly.pdbx_strand_id
1 'polypeptide(L)'
;MLSKKMIRDIKNHKSQFLSIFLMAFLGVFVFAGIGGEYTGFEQSVNDYYDATNLADGWIYSSHLDNSTVDKVDNLSATTASERQLVINSVGDFDNDPDVTLHFVENNDISKFYLVEGKDVDIDDEDGVWLDKRFADAKHLNVGDNISFSVNGLTINKEIKGLGYSPENVYTPSDTSIITDFNKTGYAYLSYKAFPAQIQYNVLLVDFDGNTNDYVNDLDSVIGGNYSSFVKQADHQSVSQFNEELDQHKMMGDIFPVVFILIAVLTLLTTMARIINHQRTQIGVLKAVGFKDRTIMLHYISYGFWLVLAGSILGLILGPLTIPKLFLESMQAVYTLPGWSVGYSISFVIVAALMVGVSLIASYWATRSISKENPANSIRPKSPKVAVSGLLEKSKIWKKFSFNARWNYRDAKRNRTRSLMTIVGVAGCTALLVSAFGMYDGMNDLRDWEYEDINHYSSKLIVDNDASISQINSITDEVNGTQLMEGRIEFDVNDHRDSGSLLVLNKSSLVTPTDKHRNPTEIPDDGVSISMKMADNLGVEKGDTIKWHIVGNDKWVSTKVSSIHADPISQGLIMTPDYFEDLGLNYTPTSIVTSQNVTSDYNGIKAVNTLDTAVSNWNEISESMLSMVSILIFFAALLAVIVLYNLGLLSFTEIEREIATLKVIGFETNNLRKLLLTQNLWFTSMGFVLGIPFGYLLMKSMTDSAGPSFQFPITLSPGNLMLSFIITFSLSIVVNLMFSGKIRKLNMVESLKGVE
;
A
#
# COMPACT_ATOMS: atom_id res chain seq x y z
N MET A 1 -48.24 -15.59 -3.60
CA MET A 1 -48.42 -15.10 -4.98
C MET A 1 -47.32 -14.14 -5.39
N LEU A 2 -47.00 -13.12 -4.63
CA LEU A 2 -45.97 -12.12 -4.92
C LEU A 2 -44.55 -12.68 -4.95
N SER A 3 -44.15 -13.63 -4.08
CA SER A 3 -42.85 -14.29 -4.13
C SER A 3 -42.59 -15.10 -5.42
N LYS A 4 -43.63 -15.80 -5.90
CA LYS A 4 -43.53 -16.49 -7.21
C LYS A 4 -43.38 -15.49 -8.37
N LYS A 5 -44.05 -14.31 -8.28
CA LYS A 5 -43.84 -13.21 -9.23
C LYS A 5 -42.39 -12.73 -9.20
N MET A 6 -41.82 -12.50 -8.03
CA MET A 6 -40.41 -12.05 -7.88
C MET A 6 -39.41 -12.98 -8.60
N ILE A 7 -39.55 -14.30 -8.37
CA ILE A 7 -38.66 -15.29 -9.01
C ILE A 7 -38.83 -15.27 -10.53
N ARG A 8 -40.03 -15.13 -11.04
CA ARG A 8 -40.31 -15.04 -12.48
C ARG A 8 -39.76 -13.75 -13.07
N ASP A 9 -39.90 -12.63 -12.39
CA ASP A 9 -39.37 -11.35 -12.84
C ASP A 9 -37.85 -11.37 -12.88
N ILE A 10 -37.18 -11.95 -11.87
CA ILE A 10 -35.72 -12.17 -11.86
C ILE A 10 -35.30 -13.04 -13.04
N LYS A 11 -36.01 -14.14 -13.32
CA LYS A 11 -35.72 -15.01 -14.49
C LYS A 11 -35.90 -14.30 -15.82
N ASN A 12 -36.90 -13.43 -15.96
CA ASN A 12 -37.16 -12.71 -17.21
C ASN A 12 -36.19 -11.55 -17.43
N HIS A 13 -35.67 -10.93 -16.37
CA HIS A 13 -34.74 -9.79 -16.43
C HIS A 13 -33.38 -10.08 -15.77
N LYS A 14 -32.85 -11.29 -16.00
CA LYS A 14 -31.62 -11.82 -15.37
C LYS A 14 -30.48 -10.82 -15.34
N SER A 15 -30.20 -10.16 -16.47
CA SER A 15 -29.05 -9.24 -16.58
C SER A 15 -29.16 -8.01 -15.69
N GLN A 16 -30.37 -7.50 -15.44
CA GLN A 16 -30.57 -6.34 -14.58
C GLN A 16 -30.41 -6.69 -13.10
N PHE A 17 -30.98 -7.81 -12.69
CA PHE A 17 -30.89 -8.29 -11.32
C PHE A 17 -29.48 -8.82 -10.99
N LEU A 18 -28.83 -9.48 -11.96
CA LEU A 18 -27.43 -9.90 -11.83
C LEU A 18 -26.49 -8.71 -11.63
N SER A 19 -26.72 -7.58 -12.32
CA SER A 19 -25.87 -6.39 -12.13
C SER A 19 -25.99 -5.80 -10.73
N ILE A 20 -27.18 -5.80 -10.12
CA ILE A 20 -27.37 -5.36 -8.73
C ILE A 20 -26.61 -6.27 -7.77
N PHE A 21 -26.76 -7.58 -7.95
CA PHE A 21 -26.04 -8.59 -7.17
C PHE A 21 -24.52 -8.43 -7.30
N LEU A 22 -24.00 -8.34 -8.52
CA LEU A 22 -22.56 -8.20 -8.79
C LEU A 22 -21.98 -6.91 -8.23
N MET A 23 -22.72 -5.80 -8.28
CA MET A 23 -22.25 -4.53 -7.70
C MET A 23 -22.16 -4.60 -6.18
N ALA A 24 -23.15 -5.18 -5.51
CA ALA A 24 -23.11 -5.39 -4.08
C ALA A 24 -22.01 -6.39 -3.68
N PHE A 25 -21.90 -7.49 -4.43
CA PHE A 25 -20.87 -8.48 -4.25
C PHE A 25 -19.47 -7.85 -4.38
N LEU A 26 -19.18 -7.19 -5.50
CA LEU A 26 -17.85 -6.64 -5.77
C LEU A 26 -17.45 -5.56 -4.75
N GLY A 27 -18.38 -4.65 -4.39
CA GLY A 27 -18.12 -3.62 -3.40
C GLY A 27 -17.73 -4.19 -2.04
N VAL A 28 -18.47 -5.20 -1.56
CA VAL A 28 -18.18 -5.85 -0.27
C VAL A 28 -17.00 -6.81 -0.38
N PHE A 29 -16.85 -7.52 -1.51
CA PHE A 29 -15.76 -8.45 -1.77
C PHE A 29 -14.39 -7.77 -1.73
N VAL A 30 -14.23 -6.63 -2.41
CA VAL A 30 -12.97 -5.88 -2.43
C VAL A 30 -12.69 -5.28 -1.05
N PHE A 31 -13.70 -4.68 -0.41
CA PHE A 31 -13.54 -4.11 0.93
C PHE A 31 -13.14 -5.16 1.97
N ALA A 32 -13.91 -6.25 2.07
CA ALA A 32 -13.63 -7.29 3.05
C ALA A 32 -12.38 -8.11 2.70
N GLY A 33 -12.02 -8.19 1.42
CA GLY A 33 -10.84 -8.92 0.97
C GLY A 33 -9.53 -8.21 1.29
N ILE A 34 -9.38 -6.94 0.91
CA ILE A 34 -8.20 -6.14 1.25
C ILE A 34 -8.17 -5.88 2.76
N GLY A 35 -9.33 -5.54 3.36
CA GLY A 35 -9.42 -5.39 4.81
C GLY A 35 -9.06 -6.66 5.59
N GLY A 36 -9.45 -7.83 5.10
CA GLY A 36 -9.11 -9.12 5.71
C GLY A 36 -7.65 -9.50 5.56
N GLU A 37 -6.99 -9.00 4.55
CA GLU A 37 -5.56 -9.17 4.32
C GLU A 37 -4.77 -8.39 5.39
N TYR A 38 -4.84 -7.05 5.40
CA TYR A 38 -4.03 -6.28 6.36
C TYR A 38 -4.39 -6.57 7.82
N THR A 39 -5.68 -6.73 8.16
CA THR A 39 -6.10 -7.08 9.53
C THR A 39 -5.56 -8.44 9.96
N GLY A 40 -5.49 -9.41 9.03
CA GLY A 40 -4.95 -10.74 9.32
C GLY A 40 -3.44 -10.72 9.50
N PHE A 41 -2.73 -9.96 8.69
CA PHE A 41 -1.28 -9.84 8.80
C PHE A 41 -0.87 -9.05 10.05
N GLU A 42 -1.58 -7.95 10.36
CA GLU A 42 -1.43 -7.21 11.62
C GLU A 42 -1.65 -8.11 12.84
N GLN A 43 -2.72 -8.92 12.83
CA GLN A 43 -2.98 -9.87 13.90
C GLN A 43 -1.88 -10.93 13.99
N SER A 44 -1.38 -11.46 12.87
CA SER A 44 -0.33 -12.48 12.85
C SER A 44 0.96 -12.00 13.46
N VAL A 45 1.39 -10.76 13.15
CA VAL A 45 2.61 -10.19 13.72
C VAL A 45 2.44 -9.84 15.19
N ASN A 46 1.29 -9.29 15.59
CA ASN A 46 1.01 -8.96 16.99
C ASN A 46 0.94 -10.24 17.85
N ASP A 47 0.22 -11.27 17.39
CA ASP A 47 0.17 -12.57 18.08
C ASP A 47 1.57 -13.19 18.22
N TYR A 48 2.45 -12.97 17.24
CA TYR A 48 3.83 -13.43 17.28
C TYR A 48 4.66 -12.62 18.27
N TYR A 49 4.57 -11.28 18.28
CA TYR A 49 5.25 -10.42 19.24
C TYR A 49 4.80 -10.69 20.67
N ASP A 50 3.49 -10.84 20.88
CA ASP A 50 2.95 -11.21 22.20
C ASP A 50 3.44 -12.59 22.68
N ALA A 51 3.45 -13.58 21.78
CA ALA A 51 3.90 -14.94 22.12
C ALA A 51 5.40 -15.01 22.45
N THR A 52 6.19 -14.12 21.88
CA THR A 52 7.63 -14.06 22.05
C THR A 52 8.08 -12.98 23.01
N ASN A 53 7.16 -12.22 23.58
CA ASN A 53 7.45 -11.10 24.48
C ASN A 53 8.50 -10.16 23.86
N LEU A 54 8.17 -9.56 22.69
CA LEU A 54 9.09 -8.65 22.03
C LEU A 54 9.37 -7.44 22.92
N ALA A 55 10.63 -7.11 23.13
CA ALA A 55 11.07 -6.00 23.97
C ALA A 55 10.36 -4.67 23.64
N ASP A 56 10.04 -3.89 24.68
CA ASP A 56 9.54 -2.51 24.52
C ASP A 56 10.65 -1.54 24.12
N GLY A 57 11.92 -1.88 24.44
CA GLY A 57 13.09 -1.09 24.07
C GLY A 57 14.41 -1.85 24.14
N TRP A 58 15.38 -1.35 23.37
CA TRP A 58 16.77 -1.83 23.32
C TRP A 58 17.70 -0.70 23.73
N ILE A 59 18.51 -0.96 24.78
CA ILE A 59 19.57 -0.06 25.23
C ILE A 59 20.89 -0.58 24.71
N TYR A 60 21.51 0.14 23.80
CA TYR A 60 22.84 -0.19 23.28
C TYR A 60 23.91 0.51 24.12
N SER A 61 24.86 -0.24 24.61
CA SER A 61 25.96 0.30 25.42
C SER A 61 27.14 -0.66 25.47
N SER A 62 28.36 -0.12 25.53
CA SER A 62 29.57 -0.90 25.83
C SER A 62 29.79 -1.16 27.31
N HIS A 63 28.93 -0.64 28.19
CA HIS A 63 29.07 -0.66 29.64
C HIS A 63 27.86 -1.27 30.35
N LEU A 64 27.44 -2.46 29.92
CA LEU A 64 26.32 -3.20 30.53
C LEU A 64 26.79 -4.16 31.64
N ASP A 65 27.48 -3.64 32.62
CA ASP A 65 27.86 -4.40 33.79
C ASP A 65 26.65 -4.60 34.75
N ASN A 66 26.80 -5.46 35.77
CA ASN A 66 25.71 -5.74 36.71
C ASN A 66 25.24 -4.46 37.43
N SER A 67 26.15 -3.53 37.70
CA SER A 67 25.80 -2.25 38.35
C SER A 67 24.89 -1.37 37.49
N THR A 68 25.10 -1.36 36.20
CA THR A 68 24.28 -0.63 35.24
C THR A 68 22.91 -1.26 35.10
N VAL A 69 22.84 -2.59 34.99
CA VAL A 69 21.57 -3.33 34.92
C VAL A 69 20.78 -3.17 36.21
N ASP A 70 21.40 -3.32 37.38
CA ASP A 70 20.73 -3.11 38.66
C ASP A 70 20.08 -1.71 38.78
N LYS A 71 20.68 -0.70 38.17
CA LYS A 71 20.11 0.66 38.14
C LYS A 71 18.89 0.74 37.27
N VAL A 72 18.91 0.10 36.09
CA VAL A 72 17.78 0.04 35.14
C VAL A 72 16.63 -0.76 35.77
N ASP A 73 16.91 -1.91 36.38
CA ASP A 73 15.92 -2.76 37.04
C ASP A 73 15.24 -2.08 38.23
N ASN A 74 15.95 -1.15 38.90
CA ASN A 74 15.40 -0.37 40.01
C ASN A 74 14.54 0.83 39.57
N LEU A 75 14.44 1.12 38.28
CA LEU A 75 13.46 2.09 37.77
C LEU A 75 12.05 1.57 38.03
N SER A 76 11.17 2.43 38.52
CA SER A 76 9.80 2.03 38.87
C SER A 76 8.98 1.58 37.68
N ALA A 77 9.37 1.99 36.49
CA ALA A 77 8.71 1.66 35.22
C ALA A 77 9.26 0.38 34.58
N THR A 78 10.50 -0.05 34.90
CA THR A 78 11.05 -1.31 34.32
C THR A 78 10.35 -2.52 34.96
N THR A 79 9.81 -3.37 34.13
CA THR A 79 9.14 -4.63 34.50
C THR A 79 10.06 -5.84 34.37
N ALA A 80 10.92 -5.83 33.35
CA ALA A 80 11.94 -6.85 33.12
C ALA A 80 13.11 -6.29 32.30
N SER A 81 14.29 -6.89 32.46
CA SER A 81 15.43 -6.62 31.58
C SER A 81 16.26 -7.88 31.31
N GLU A 82 16.92 -7.93 30.16
CA GLU A 82 17.73 -9.07 29.73
C GLU A 82 18.92 -8.60 28.89
N ARG A 83 20.14 -9.04 29.24
CA ARG A 83 21.33 -8.70 28.47
C ARG A 83 21.61 -9.70 27.38
N GLN A 84 22.15 -9.19 26.27
CA GLN A 84 22.75 -10.03 25.24
C GLN A 84 24.02 -9.41 24.66
N LEU A 85 24.88 -10.26 24.13
CA LEU A 85 25.97 -9.86 23.28
C LEU A 85 25.57 -10.17 21.84
N VAL A 86 25.46 -9.14 21.02
CA VAL A 86 25.14 -9.25 19.58
C VAL A 86 26.40 -8.93 18.79
N ILE A 87 26.88 -9.89 18.00
CA ILE A 87 28.07 -9.75 17.16
C ILE A 87 27.84 -10.33 15.77
N ASN A 88 28.44 -9.70 14.77
CA ASN A 88 28.46 -10.23 13.43
C ASN A 88 29.55 -11.31 13.28
N SER A 89 29.24 -12.36 12.58
CA SER A 89 30.15 -13.45 12.26
C SER A 89 30.02 -13.85 10.80
N VAL A 90 31.00 -14.58 10.31
CA VAL A 90 30.97 -15.20 8.99
C VAL A 90 30.76 -16.71 9.17
N GLY A 91 29.73 -17.26 8.53
CA GLY A 91 29.52 -18.69 8.49
C GLY A 91 30.54 -19.40 7.59
N ASP A 92 31.03 -20.55 8.00
CA ASP A 92 32.00 -21.37 7.24
C ASP A 92 31.32 -22.11 6.07
N PHE A 93 31.03 -21.36 5.01
CA PHE A 93 30.43 -21.85 3.76
C PHE A 93 31.12 -21.21 2.55
N ASP A 94 30.97 -21.81 1.37
CA ASP A 94 31.62 -21.36 0.13
C ASP A 94 31.36 -19.87 -0.25
N ASN A 95 30.32 -19.24 0.29
CA ASN A 95 29.93 -17.87 0.00
C ASN A 95 30.01 -16.93 1.20
N ASP A 96 30.70 -17.34 2.26
CA ASP A 96 30.98 -16.54 3.45
C ASP A 96 29.76 -15.74 3.96
N PRO A 97 28.64 -16.41 4.33
CA PRO A 97 27.42 -15.71 4.73
C PRO A 97 27.61 -14.95 6.04
N ASP A 98 27.03 -13.76 6.12
CA ASP A 98 26.95 -12.98 7.35
C ASP A 98 25.91 -13.60 8.29
N VAL A 99 26.34 -13.99 9.49
CA VAL A 99 25.45 -14.55 10.53
C VAL A 99 25.59 -13.72 11.80
N THR A 100 24.49 -13.09 12.24
CA THR A 100 24.44 -12.36 13.50
C THR A 100 24.28 -13.34 14.65
N LEU A 101 25.21 -13.36 15.59
CA LEU A 101 25.18 -14.23 16.77
C LEU A 101 24.63 -13.45 17.97
N HIS A 102 23.60 -13.98 18.61
CA HIS A 102 23.01 -13.49 19.85
C HIS A 102 23.41 -14.42 20.99
N PHE A 103 24.32 -13.98 21.84
CA PHE A 103 24.67 -14.69 23.08
C PHE A 103 23.78 -14.15 24.19
N VAL A 104 22.81 -14.96 24.60
CA VAL A 104 21.75 -14.55 25.51
C VAL A 104 22.00 -15.06 26.93
N GLU A 105 21.73 -14.24 27.92
CA GLU A 105 21.79 -14.57 29.34
C GLU A 105 20.53 -15.32 29.80
N ASN A 106 19.39 -14.97 29.22
CA ASN A 106 18.09 -15.60 29.35
C ASN A 106 17.41 -15.66 27.96
N ASN A 107 16.19 -16.13 27.92
CA ASN A 107 15.36 -16.13 26.69
C ASN A 107 13.90 -15.85 27.09
N ASP A 108 13.69 -14.78 27.87
CA ASP A 108 12.39 -14.37 28.40
C ASP A 108 11.82 -13.13 27.69
N ILE A 109 12.71 -12.24 27.21
CA ILE A 109 12.38 -11.07 26.40
C ILE A 109 12.85 -11.34 24.96
N SER A 110 12.08 -10.94 23.96
CA SER A 110 12.34 -11.24 22.53
C SER A 110 12.68 -12.72 22.28
N LYS A 111 11.88 -13.62 22.84
CA LYS A 111 12.13 -15.07 22.84
C LYS A 111 12.32 -15.62 21.42
N PHE A 112 13.34 -16.46 21.25
CA PHE A 112 13.47 -17.26 20.05
C PHE A 112 12.27 -18.21 19.91
N TYR A 113 11.54 -18.11 18.81
CA TYR A 113 10.36 -18.92 18.49
C TYR A 113 10.79 -20.24 17.86
N LEU A 114 10.75 -21.33 18.62
CA LEU A 114 11.15 -22.64 18.13
C LEU A 114 10.14 -23.22 17.13
N VAL A 115 10.63 -23.70 15.99
CA VAL A 115 9.85 -24.45 14.99
C VAL A 115 10.20 -25.92 14.99
N GLU A 116 11.48 -26.26 15.08
CA GLU A 116 11.99 -27.63 15.06
C GLU A 116 13.11 -27.79 16.09
N GLY A 117 13.19 -28.96 16.75
CA GLY A 117 14.25 -29.28 17.70
C GLY A 117 13.86 -29.09 19.15
N LYS A 118 14.74 -28.49 19.96
CA LYS A 118 14.57 -28.25 21.39
C LYS A 118 14.58 -26.75 21.67
N ASP A 119 13.87 -26.34 22.73
CA ASP A 119 13.91 -24.97 23.22
C ASP A 119 15.33 -24.50 23.56
N VAL A 120 15.52 -23.18 23.54
CA VAL A 120 16.80 -22.56 23.92
C VAL A 120 17.14 -22.96 25.36
N ASP A 121 18.30 -23.55 25.51
CA ASP A 121 18.86 -23.94 26.81
C ASP A 121 20.09 -23.08 27.07
N ILE A 122 19.97 -22.16 28.04
CA ILE A 122 21.04 -21.23 28.42
C ILE A 122 22.22 -21.91 29.12
N ASP A 123 22.07 -23.18 29.53
CA ASP A 123 23.13 -23.98 30.12
C ASP A 123 23.88 -24.84 29.09
N ASP A 124 23.40 -24.95 27.86
CA ASP A 124 24.05 -25.68 26.76
C ASP A 124 25.16 -24.84 26.11
N GLU A 125 26.41 -25.18 26.41
CA GLU A 125 27.59 -24.50 25.86
C GLU A 125 27.88 -24.90 24.40
N ASP A 126 27.39 -26.05 23.95
CA ASP A 126 27.67 -26.62 22.63
C ASP A 126 26.53 -26.43 21.62
N GLY A 127 25.37 -25.95 22.08
CA GLY A 127 24.17 -25.76 21.29
C GLY A 127 24.13 -24.41 20.53
N VAL A 128 23.45 -24.46 19.38
CA VAL A 128 23.03 -23.26 18.63
C VAL A 128 21.58 -23.41 18.14
N TRP A 129 20.83 -22.31 18.20
CA TRP A 129 19.47 -22.19 17.67
C TRP A 129 19.53 -21.25 16.47
N LEU A 130 19.27 -21.81 15.28
CA LEU A 130 19.53 -21.16 14.01
C LEU A 130 18.25 -20.66 13.34
N ASP A 131 18.37 -19.56 12.62
CA ASP A 131 17.32 -19.07 11.72
C ASP A 131 16.88 -20.19 10.75
N LYS A 132 15.57 -20.50 10.79
CA LYS A 132 14.99 -21.58 9.96
C LYS A 132 15.13 -21.32 8.47
N ARG A 133 15.00 -20.06 8.00
CA ARG A 133 15.10 -19.74 6.57
C ARG A 133 16.53 -19.82 6.07
N PHE A 134 17.49 -19.40 6.88
CA PHE A 134 18.92 -19.59 6.58
C PHE A 134 19.27 -21.08 6.56
N ALA A 135 18.79 -21.84 7.55
CA ALA A 135 19.00 -23.30 7.62
C ALA A 135 18.42 -24.02 6.39
N ASP A 136 17.19 -23.66 5.97
CA ASP A 136 16.55 -24.23 4.77
C ASP A 136 17.35 -23.90 3.51
N ALA A 137 17.84 -22.66 3.36
CA ALA A 137 18.65 -22.23 2.23
C ALA A 137 20.00 -22.96 2.17
N LYS A 138 20.60 -23.27 3.32
CA LYS A 138 21.87 -24.00 3.44
C LYS A 138 21.70 -25.52 3.56
N HIS A 139 20.44 -26.03 3.54
CA HIS A 139 20.12 -27.46 3.70
C HIS A 139 20.61 -28.06 5.02
N LEU A 140 20.55 -27.26 6.12
CA LEU A 140 20.93 -27.66 7.47
C LEU A 140 19.74 -28.20 8.25
N ASN A 141 19.98 -29.19 9.13
CA ASN A 141 18.98 -29.81 9.96
C ASN A 141 19.41 -29.83 11.43
N VAL A 142 18.47 -30.05 12.33
CA VAL A 142 18.76 -30.27 13.76
C VAL A 142 19.69 -31.48 13.92
N GLY A 143 20.79 -31.29 14.65
CA GLY A 143 21.87 -32.26 14.86
C GLY A 143 23.08 -32.09 13.94
N ASP A 144 23.00 -31.22 12.92
CA ASP A 144 24.17 -30.89 12.10
C ASP A 144 25.10 -29.93 12.87
N ASN A 145 26.36 -29.89 12.48
CA ASN A 145 27.34 -28.94 13.04
C ASN A 145 27.52 -27.75 12.12
N ILE A 146 27.64 -26.56 12.71
CA ILE A 146 27.92 -25.31 12.02
C ILE A 146 29.08 -24.58 12.68
N SER A 147 29.88 -23.91 11.86
CA SER A 147 31.05 -23.13 12.32
C SER A 147 30.85 -21.66 11.98
N PHE A 148 31.21 -20.78 12.91
CA PHE A 148 31.20 -19.36 12.75
C PHE A 148 32.62 -18.80 12.99
N SER A 149 33.02 -17.81 12.20
CA SER A 149 34.26 -17.07 12.37
C SER A 149 33.96 -15.67 12.89
N VAL A 150 34.54 -15.30 14.03
CA VAL A 150 34.43 -13.99 14.66
C VAL A 150 35.84 -13.47 14.93
N ASN A 151 36.28 -12.44 14.22
CA ASN A 151 37.61 -11.84 14.39
C ASN A 151 38.75 -12.87 14.42
N GLY A 152 38.68 -13.91 13.55
CA GLY A 152 39.65 -15.00 13.46
C GLY A 152 39.50 -16.11 14.50
N LEU A 153 38.51 -16.02 15.38
CA LEU A 153 38.14 -17.06 16.32
C LEU A 153 37.02 -17.95 15.71
N THR A 154 37.24 -19.26 15.67
CA THR A 154 36.24 -20.19 15.16
C THR A 154 35.40 -20.76 16.30
N ILE A 155 34.08 -20.66 16.17
CA ILE A 155 33.08 -21.19 17.10
C ILE A 155 32.32 -22.32 16.40
N ASN A 156 32.51 -23.54 16.89
CA ASN A 156 31.84 -24.74 16.34
C ASN A 156 30.69 -25.16 17.26
N LYS A 157 29.49 -25.32 16.73
CA LYS A 157 28.27 -25.62 17.50
C LYS A 157 27.41 -26.69 16.79
N GLU A 158 26.65 -27.44 17.58
CA GLU A 158 25.63 -28.36 17.09
C GLU A 158 24.26 -27.65 17.04
N ILE A 159 23.56 -27.74 15.93
CA ILE A 159 22.22 -27.17 15.77
C ILE A 159 21.22 -27.95 16.66
N LYS A 160 20.74 -27.32 17.72
CA LYS A 160 19.76 -27.89 18.67
C LYS A 160 18.32 -27.55 18.32
N GLY A 161 18.12 -26.41 17.65
CA GLY A 161 16.81 -25.96 17.22
C GLY A 161 16.86 -25.04 16.01
N LEU A 162 15.77 -25.02 15.28
CA LEU A 162 15.52 -24.14 14.15
C LEU A 162 14.27 -23.33 14.43
N GLY A 163 14.31 -22.02 14.16
CA GLY A 163 13.19 -21.16 14.51
C GLY A 163 13.33 -19.74 14.00
N TYR A 164 12.61 -18.84 14.63
CA TYR A 164 12.53 -17.44 14.23
C TYR A 164 12.75 -16.51 15.42
N SER A 165 13.30 -15.31 15.16
CA SER A 165 13.42 -14.23 16.12
C SER A 165 12.40 -13.15 15.84
N PRO A 166 11.69 -12.62 16.86
CA PRO A 166 10.77 -11.51 16.67
C PRO A 166 11.49 -10.19 16.28
N GLU A 167 12.77 -10.07 16.59
CA GLU A 167 13.61 -8.94 16.17
C GLU A 167 13.97 -8.99 14.68
N ASN A 168 13.76 -10.15 14.01
CA ASN A 168 14.16 -10.42 12.64
C ASN A 168 12.97 -10.78 11.72
N VAL A 169 11.81 -10.16 11.94
CA VAL A 169 10.67 -10.26 10.99
C VAL A 169 11.07 -9.71 9.62
N TYR A 170 11.89 -8.65 9.61
CA TYR A 170 12.53 -8.10 8.42
C TYR A 170 14.05 -8.07 8.63
N THR A 171 14.81 -8.67 7.73
CA THR A 171 16.26 -8.80 7.82
C THR A 171 16.90 -8.38 6.49
N PRO A 172 17.08 -7.08 6.21
CA PRO A 172 17.77 -6.63 5.00
C PRO A 172 19.24 -7.01 5.04
N SER A 173 19.87 -7.20 3.87
CA SER A 173 21.31 -7.31 3.75
C SER A 173 21.94 -5.96 3.38
N ASP A 174 23.26 -5.84 3.54
CA ASP A 174 23.99 -4.62 3.15
C ASP A 174 23.85 -4.29 1.65
N THR A 175 23.42 -5.27 0.85
CA THR A 175 23.38 -5.18 -0.61
C THR A 175 21.97 -5.30 -1.19
N SER A 176 20.96 -5.68 -0.39
CA SER A 176 19.60 -5.91 -0.87
C SER A 176 18.56 -5.66 0.21
N ILE A 177 17.46 -5.03 -0.17
CA ILE A 177 16.27 -4.85 0.69
C ILE A 177 15.52 -6.20 0.84
N ILE A 178 15.57 -7.07 -0.16
CA ILE A 178 15.06 -8.44 -0.07
C ILE A 178 16.14 -9.32 0.52
N THR A 179 15.81 -10.04 1.60
CA THR A 179 16.76 -10.90 2.31
C THR A 179 17.20 -12.07 1.43
N ASP A 180 18.49 -12.18 1.17
CA ASP A 180 19.10 -13.39 0.60
C ASP A 180 19.51 -14.33 1.75
N PHE A 181 18.64 -15.28 2.10
CA PHE A 181 18.90 -16.24 3.17
C PHE A 181 20.06 -17.20 2.87
N ASN A 182 20.63 -17.19 1.67
CA ASN A 182 21.92 -17.87 1.40
C ASN A 182 23.13 -17.07 1.92
N LYS A 183 22.95 -15.76 2.13
CA LYS A 183 24.03 -14.84 2.52
C LYS A 183 23.85 -14.23 3.88
N THR A 184 22.64 -14.24 4.42
CA THR A 184 22.33 -13.58 5.69
C THR A 184 21.49 -14.47 6.57
N GLY A 185 21.84 -14.57 7.86
CA GLY A 185 21.09 -15.30 8.87
C GLY A 185 21.43 -14.82 10.28
N TYR A 186 20.80 -15.43 11.26
CA TYR A 186 21.09 -15.18 12.68
C TYR A 186 21.05 -16.48 13.49
N ALA A 187 21.70 -16.44 14.65
CA ALA A 187 21.74 -17.59 15.54
C ALA A 187 21.73 -17.15 17.01
N TYR A 188 21.06 -17.90 17.85
CA TYR A 188 21.00 -17.74 19.29
C TYR A 188 21.89 -18.77 19.97
N LEU A 189 22.68 -18.33 20.94
CA LEU A 189 23.59 -19.18 21.71
C LEU A 189 23.50 -18.82 23.19
N SER A 190 23.79 -19.76 24.05
CA SER A 190 24.01 -19.48 25.47
C SER A 190 25.18 -18.50 25.65
N TYR A 191 25.08 -17.57 26.59
CA TYR A 191 26.21 -16.70 26.97
C TYR A 191 27.45 -17.49 27.39
N LYS A 192 27.28 -18.73 27.91
CA LYS A 192 28.35 -19.65 28.28
C LYS A 192 29.10 -20.22 27.08
N ALA A 193 28.48 -20.21 25.93
CA ALA A 193 29.06 -20.67 24.67
C ALA A 193 30.13 -19.74 24.11
N PHE A 194 30.22 -18.49 24.64
CA PHE A 194 31.22 -17.52 24.23
C PHE A 194 32.59 -17.88 24.82
N PRO A 195 33.66 -17.99 23.98
CA PRO A 195 34.93 -18.57 24.41
C PRO A 195 35.82 -17.63 25.25
N ALA A 196 35.36 -16.41 25.57
CA ALA A 196 36.09 -15.42 26.36
C ALA A 196 35.19 -14.79 27.42
N GLN A 197 35.71 -13.81 28.17
CA GLN A 197 34.87 -13.04 29.06
C GLN A 197 33.88 -12.22 28.24
N ILE A 198 32.57 -12.45 28.47
CA ILE A 198 31.51 -11.80 27.69
C ILE A 198 31.39 -10.32 28.14
N GLN A 199 31.28 -9.44 27.14
CA GLN A 199 30.93 -8.04 27.33
C GLN A 199 29.63 -7.79 26.57
N TYR A 200 28.54 -7.67 27.30
CA TYR A 200 27.24 -7.40 26.72
C TYR A 200 27.19 -6.02 26.08
N ASN A 201 26.49 -5.89 24.97
CA ASN A 201 26.35 -4.63 24.23
C ASN A 201 24.90 -4.23 23.99
N VAL A 202 23.94 -5.08 24.33
CA VAL A 202 22.50 -4.79 24.23
C VAL A 202 21.82 -5.20 25.52
N LEU A 203 20.96 -4.33 26.05
CA LEU A 203 20.03 -4.61 27.13
C LEU A 203 18.62 -4.44 26.61
N LEU A 204 17.87 -5.52 26.57
CA LEU A 204 16.45 -5.53 26.26
C LEU A 204 15.69 -5.13 27.52
N VAL A 205 14.64 -4.31 27.38
CA VAL A 205 13.82 -3.86 28.50
C VAL A 205 12.35 -3.93 28.14
N ASP A 206 11.56 -4.39 29.13
CA ASP A 206 10.12 -4.23 29.15
C ASP A 206 9.78 -3.18 30.22
N PHE A 207 8.88 -2.25 29.92
CA PHE A 207 8.54 -1.18 30.84
C PHE A 207 7.09 -0.73 30.71
N ASP A 208 6.54 -0.27 31.84
CA ASP A 208 5.22 0.33 31.91
C ASP A 208 5.27 1.84 31.69
N GLY A 209 4.34 2.42 30.96
CA GLY A 209 4.16 3.86 30.86
C GLY A 209 4.57 4.48 29.52
N ASN A 210 4.93 5.75 29.55
CA ASN A 210 5.30 6.49 28.35
C ASN A 210 6.80 6.38 28.08
N THR A 211 7.17 6.12 26.83
CA THR A 211 8.57 5.95 26.40
C THR A 211 9.44 7.17 26.71
N ASN A 212 8.94 8.39 26.52
CA ASN A 212 9.73 9.60 26.78
C ASN A 212 10.02 9.78 28.28
N ASP A 213 9.05 9.45 29.14
CA ASP A 213 9.23 9.49 30.58
C ASP A 213 10.25 8.43 30.98
N TYR A 214 10.16 7.22 30.45
CA TYR A 214 11.11 6.14 30.68
C TYR A 214 12.54 6.51 30.28
N VAL A 215 12.73 7.11 29.11
CA VAL A 215 14.05 7.54 28.64
C VAL A 215 14.63 8.67 29.54
N ASN A 216 13.80 9.60 30.00
CA ASN A 216 14.23 10.63 30.93
C ASN A 216 14.68 10.03 32.27
N ASP A 217 13.95 9.03 32.78
CA ASP A 217 14.34 8.30 34.01
C ASP A 217 15.63 7.51 33.78
N LEU A 218 15.77 6.84 32.64
CA LEU A 218 16.96 6.14 32.19
C LEU A 218 18.19 7.08 32.17
N ASP A 219 18.05 8.25 31.53
CA ASP A 219 19.08 9.29 31.48
C ASP A 219 19.51 9.76 32.88
N SER A 220 18.57 9.84 33.81
CA SER A 220 18.86 10.26 35.20
C SER A 220 19.68 9.23 35.96
N VAL A 221 19.57 7.94 35.65
CA VAL A 221 20.13 6.82 36.42
C VAL A 221 21.46 6.32 35.86
N ILE A 222 21.55 6.21 34.53
CA ILE A 222 22.78 5.74 33.84
C ILE A 222 23.56 6.87 33.15
N GLY A 223 22.99 8.10 33.14
CA GLY A 223 23.74 9.34 32.91
C GLY A 223 24.41 9.41 31.54
N GLY A 224 23.76 8.96 30.46
CA GLY A 224 24.36 8.97 29.11
C GLY A 224 25.46 7.93 28.89
N ASN A 225 25.63 6.96 29.77
CA ASN A 225 26.57 5.83 29.57
C ASN A 225 25.99 4.73 28.64
N TYR A 226 25.10 5.12 27.76
CA TYR A 226 24.57 4.24 26.70
C TYR A 226 24.62 4.95 25.35
N SER A 227 24.79 4.18 24.30
CA SER A 227 24.99 4.70 22.95
C SER A 227 23.68 5.10 22.30
N SER A 228 22.60 4.36 22.55
CA SER A 228 21.26 4.69 22.09
C SER A 228 20.20 3.87 22.80
N PHE A 229 18.99 4.41 22.83
CA PHE A 229 17.76 3.70 23.19
C PHE A 229 16.88 3.63 21.95
N VAL A 230 16.49 2.43 21.53
CA VAL A 230 15.57 2.22 20.42
C VAL A 230 14.27 1.68 20.98
N LYS A 231 13.17 2.43 20.85
CA LYS A 231 11.85 1.94 21.25
C LYS A 231 11.33 0.90 20.23
N GLN A 232 10.42 0.05 20.66
CA GLN A 232 9.85 -1.03 19.82
C GLN A 232 9.36 -0.54 18.44
N ALA A 233 8.63 0.58 18.41
CA ALA A 233 8.11 1.14 17.16
C ALA A 233 9.19 1.59 16.17
N ASP A 234 10.38 1.96 16.64
CA ASP A 234 11.50 2.43 15.82
C ASP A 234 12.51 1.32 15.50
N HIS A 235 12.34 0.12 16.10
CA HIS A 235 13.16 -1.03 15.74
C HIS A 235 12.96 -1.35 14.26
N GLN A 236 14.04 -1.50 13.50
CA GLN A 236 14.01 -1.58 12.03
C GLN A 236 13.04 -2.63 11.50
N SER A 237 13.05 -3.81 12.11
CA SER A 237 12.16 -4.91 11.69
C SER A 237 10.69 -4.58 11.95
N VAL A 238 10.38 -3.94 13.08
CA VAL A 238 9.03 -3.56 13.48
C VAL A 238 8.50 -2.40 12.63
N SER A 239 9.30 -1.33 12.51
CA SER A 239 8.91 -0.14 11.74
C SER A 239 8.64 -0.47 10.27
N GLN A 240 9.52 -1.27 9.66
CA GLN A 240 9.40 -1.62 8.25
C GLN A 240 8.15 -2.48 7.96
N PHE A 241 7.87 -3.46 8.84
CA PHE A 241 6.66 -4.26 8.71
C PHE A 241 5.39 -3.43 8.92
N ASN A 242 5.40 -2.53 9.91
CA ASN A 242 4.26 -1.65 10.18
C ASN A 242 4.01 -0.65 9.05
N GLU A 243 5.06 -0.08 8.43
CA GLU A 243 4.93 0.80 7.28
C GLU A 243 4.30 0.08 6.07
N GLU A 244 4.67 -1.17 5.83
CA GLU A 244 4.05 -2.01 4.79
C GLU A 244 2.56 -2.26 5.10
N LEU A 245 2.24 -2.62 6.35
CA LEU A 245 0.85 -2.80 6.77
C LEU A 245 0.02 -1.51 6.64
N ASP A 246 0.59 -0.37 6.97
CA ASP A 246 -0.09 0.93 6.84
C ASP A 246 -0.37 1.27 5.37
N GLN A 247 0.52 0.92 4.45
CA GLN A 247 0.28 1.04 3.01
C GLN A 247 -0.88 0.14 2.55
N HIS A 248 -0.91 -1.12 2.99
CA HIS A 248 -2.00 -2.06 2.70
C HIS A 248 -3.33 -1.59 3.30
N LYS A 249 -3.32 -1.11 4.53
CA LYS A 249 -4.49 -0.53 5.22
C LYS A 249 -5.03 0.68 4.47
N MET A 250 -4.17 1.61 4.10
CA MET A 250 -4.54 2.78 3.31
C MET A 250 -5.21 2.40 1.99
N MET A 251 -4.69 1.39 1.29
CA MET A 251 -5.34 0.85 0.09
C MET A 251 -6.69 0.22 0.41
N GLY A 252 -6.78 -0.54 1.50
CA GLY A 252 -8.01 -1.14 2.01
C GLY A 252 -9.08 -0.11 2.38
N ASP A 253 -8.68 1.08 2.79
CA ASP A 253 -9.61 2.16 3.15
C ASP A 253 -10.02 3.01 1.92
N ILE A 254 -9.09 3.36 1.04
CA ILE A 254 -9.35 4.32 -0.05
C ILE A 254 -10.04 3.66 -1.25
N PHE A 255 -9.49 2.56 -1.77
CA PHE A 255 -10.03 1.93 -2.99
C PHE A 255 -11.48 1.45 -2.83
N PRO A 256 -11.85 0.73 -1.77
CA PRO A 256 -13.21 0.26 -1.61
C PRO A 256 -14.26 1.38 -1.48
N VAL A 257 -13.89 2.55 -0.96
CA VAL A 257 -14.82 3.69 -0.88
C VAL A 257 -15.31 4.07 -2.28
N VAL A 258 -14.40 4.11 -3.26
CA VAL A 258 -14.78 4.38 -4.66
C VAL A 258 -15.68 3.28 -5.22
N PHE A 259 -15.36 2.00 -4.94
CA PHE A 259 -16.19 0.86 -5.36
C PHE A 259 -17.61 0.94 -4.75
N ILE A 260 -17.70 1.20 -3.45
CA ILE A 260 -18.97 1.31 -2.72
C ILE A 260 -19.79 2.48 -3.26
N LEU A 261 -19.18 3.65 -3.48
CA LEU A 261 -19.84 4.83 -4.01
C LEU A 261 -20.45 4.55 -5.39
N ILE A 262 -19.68 3.93 -6.28
CA ILE A 262 -20.15 3.55 -7.63
C ILE A 262 -21.27 2.49 -7.52
N ALA A 263 -21.10 1.51 -6.65
CA ALA A 263 -22.11 0.46 -6.43
C ALA A 263 -23.44 1.07 -5.92
N VAL A 264 -23.37 1.98 -4.96
CA VAL A 264 -24.52 2.70 -4.42
C VAL A 264 -25.25 3.50 -5.51
N LEU A 265 -24.51 4.29 -6.29
CA LEU A 265 -25.08 5.08 -7.39
C LEU A 265 -25.76 4.19 -8.44
N THR A 266 -25.09 3.10 -8.80
CA THR A 266 -25.61 2.14 -9.79
C THR A 266 -26.85 1.41 -9.27
N LEU A 267 -26.85 1.04 -8.00
CA LEU A 267 -27.97 0.39 -7.33
C LEU A 267 -29.20 1.31 -7.23
N LEU A 268 -29.00 2.56 -6.82
CA LEU A 268 -30.06 3.57 -6.76
C LEU A 268 -30.79 3.72 -8.10
N THR A 269 -30.03 3.82 -9.18
CA THR A 269 -30.57 3.99 -10.53
C THR A 269 -31.24 2.75 -11.06
N THR A 270 -30.64 1.59 -10.84
CA THR A 270 -31.17 0.34 -11.37
C THR A 270 -32.48 -0.02 -10.68
N MET A 271 -32.57 0.19 -9.35
CA MET A 271 -33.81 -0.02 -8.61
C MET A 271 -34.91 0.96 -9.03
N ALA A 272 -34.59 2.25 -9.12
CA ALA A 272 -35.54 3.25 -9.60
C ALA A 272 -36.12 2.91 -10.97
N ARG A 273 -35.26 2.38 -11.87
CA ARG A 273 -35.70 1.97 -13.21
C ARG A 273 -36.57 0.72 -13.21
N ILE A 274 -36.17 -0.34 -12.51
CA ILE A 274 -36.94 -1.59 -12.44
C ILE A 274 -38.38 -1.25 -11.97
N ILE A 275 -38.49 -0.43 -10.96
CA ILE A 275 -39.77 -0.03 -10.41
C ILE A 275 -40.57 0.83 -11.42
N ASN A 276 -39.92 1.78 -12.13
CA ASN A 276 -40.58 2.56 -13.17
C ASN A 276 -41.04 1.69 -14.35
N HIS A 277 -40.31 0.65 -14.71
CA HIS A 277 -40.71 -0.29 -15.77
C HIS A 277 -41.89 -1.15 -15.34
N GLN A 278 -42.01 -1.45 -14.06
CA GLN A 278 -43.12 -2.21 -13.49
C GLN A 278 -44.35 -1.34 -13.14
N ARG A 279 -44.36 -0.05 -13.54
CA ARG A 279 -45.39 0.94 -13.18
C ARG A 279 -46.80 0.47 -13.57
N THR A 280 -46.99 -0.05 -14.78
CA THR A 280 -48.27 -0.59 -15.24
C THR A 280 -48.74 -1.78 -14.40
N GLN A 281 -47.81 -2.70 -14.07
CA GLN A 281 -48.14 -3.83 -13.20
C GLN A 281 -48.49 -3.39 -11.78
N ILE A 282 -47.80 -2.36 -11.25
CA ILE A 282 -48.15 -1.73 -9.97
C ILE A 282 -49.57 -1.15 -10.02
N GLY A 283 -49.93 -0.47 -11.11
CA GLY A 283 -51.25 0.06 -11.33
C GLY A 283 -52.33 -1.04 -11.36
N VAL A 284 -52.08 -2.15 -12.03
CA VAL A 284 -52.95 -3.33 -12.07
C VAL A 284 -53.10 -3.95 -10.68
N LEU A 285 -52.03 -4.15 -9.94
CA LEU A 285 -52.11 -4.67 -8.56
C LEU A 285 -52.92 -3.77 -7.63
N LYS A 286 -52.83 -2.47 -7.79
CA LYS A 286 -53.65 -1.50 -7.07
C LYS A 286 -55.14 -1.61 -7.48
N ALA A 287 -55.39 -1.71 -8.77
CA ALA A 287 -56.75 -1.84 -9.30
C ALA A 287 -57.46 -3.12 -8.80
N VAL A 288 -56.70 -4.21 -8.58
CA VAL A 288 -57.16 -5.49 -8.03
C VAL A 288 -57.31 -5.43 -6.48
N GLY A 289 -56.94 -4.31 -5.83
CA GLY A 289 -57.18 -4.09 -4.40
C GLY A 289 -55.96 -4.40 -3.48
N PHE A 290 -54.76 -4.60 -4.00
CA PHE A 290 -53.58 -4.73 -3.14
C PHE A 290 -53.26 -3.38 -2.47
N LYS A 291 -53.01 -3.42 -1.14
CA LYS A 291 -52.64 -2.24 -0.37
C LYS A 291 -51.27 -1.71 -0.81
N ASP A 292 -51.11 -0.40 -0.87
CA ASP A 292 -49.83 0.26 -1.25
C ASP A 292 -48.63 -0.24 -0.45
N ARG A 293 -48.81 -0.48 0.86
CA ARG A 293 -47.76 -1.03 1.72
C ARG A 293 -47.31 -2.43 1.29
N THR A 294 -48.21 -3.29 0.85
CA THR A 294 -47.89 -4.65 0.39
C THR A 294 -47.13 -4.62 -0.92
N ILE A 295 -47.54 -3.74 -1.83
CA ILE A 295 -46.85 -3.52 -3.11
C ILE A 295 -45.43 -2.96 -2.86
N MET A 296 -45.33 -1.97 -1.99
CA MET A 296 -44.07 -1.34 -1.62
C MET A 296 -43.07 -2.36 -1.02
N LEU A 297 -43.50 -3.15 -0.04
CA LEU A 297 -42.66 -4.19 0.56
C LEU A 297 -42.25 -5.26 -0.44
N HIS A 298 -43.11 -5.60 -1.39
CA HIS A 298 -42.76 -6.54 -2.46
C HIS A 298 -41.60 -6.04 -3.33
N TYR A 299 -41.62 -4.77 -3.76
CA TYR A 299 -40.50 -4.23 -4.59
C TYR A 299 -39.25 -3.92 -3.78
N ILE A 300 -39.38 -3.55 -2.50
CA ILE A 300 -38.23 -3.42 -1.59
C ILE A 300 -37.54 -4.77 -1.41
N SER A 301 -38.30 -5.88 -1.36
CA SER A 301 -37.69 -7.20 -1.19
C SER A 301 -36.79 -7.64 -2.34
N TYR A 302 -36.93 -7.10 -3.57
CA TYR A 302 -36.02 -7.37 -4.66
C TYR A 302 -34.59 -6.84 -4.35
N GLY A 303 -34.51 -5.56 -3.95
CA GLY A 303 -33.23 -4.96 -3.56
C GLY A 303 -32.62 -5.65 -2.34
N PHE A 304 -33.46 -5.94 -1.33
CA PHE A 304 -33.02 -6.61 -0.11
C PHE A 304 -32.32 -7.95 -0.38
N TRP A 305 -33.02 -8.90 -1.02
CA TRP A 305 -32.48 -10.25 -1.20
C TRP A 305 -31.27 -10.32 -2.12
N LEU A 306 -31.24 -9.50 -3.18
CA LEU A 306 -30.12 -9.49 -4.12
C LEU A 306 -28.88 -8.88 -3.50
N VAL A 307 -29.01 -7.75 -2.81
CA VAL A 307 -27.89 -7.08 -2.17
C VAL A 307 -27.42 -7.86 -0.95
N LEU A 308 -28.32 -8.43 -0.17
CA LEU A 308 -27.97 -9.32 0.94
C LEU A 308 -27.15 -10.53 0.47
N ALA A 309 -27.61 -11.22 -0.58
CA ALA A 309 -26.90 -12.36 -1.13
C ALA A 309 -25.52 -11.96 -1.69
N GLY A 310 -25.43 -10.83 -2.41
CA GLY A 310 -24.17 -10.31 -2.91
C GLY A 310 -23.21 -9.94 -1.77
N SER A 311 -23.71 -9.24 -0.75
CA SER A 311 -22.90 -8.83 0.41
C SER A 311 -22.43 -10.03 1.24
N ILE A 312 -23.26 -11.03 1.49
CA ILE A 312 -22.86 -12.26 2.20
C ILE A 312 -21.76 -12.99 1.44
N LEU A 313 -21.94 -13.18 0.13
CA LEU A 313 -20.90 -13.83 -0.69
C LEU A 313 -19.61 -13.00 -0.75
N GLY A 314 -19.72 -11.67 -0.79
CA GLY A 314 -18.56 -10.77 -0.70
C GLY A 314 -17.79 -10.91 0.62
N LEU A 315 -18.52 -10.94 1.75
CA LEU A 315 -17.95 -11.14 3.09
C LEU A 315 -17.23 -12.48 3.24
N ILE A 316 -17.70 -13.52 2.58
CA ILE A 316 -17.10 -14.86 2.68
C ILE A 316 -15.92 -14.99 1.70
N LEU A 317 -16.14 -14.66 0.43
CA LEU A 317 -15.14 -14.90 -0.62
C LEU A 317 -14.02 -13.87 -0.63
N GLY A 318 -14.27 -12.62 -0.22
CA GLY A 318 -13.24 -11.57 -0.17
C GLY A 318 -12.06 -12.00 0.69
N PRO A 319 -12.24 -12.24 2.00
CA PRO A 319 -11.15 -12.65 2.89
C PRO A 319 -10.54 -14.02 2.54
N LEU A 320 -11.28 -14.90 1.88
CA LEU A 320 -10.76 -16.22 1.47
C LEU A 320 -9.88 -16.18 0.21
N THR A 321 -9.95 -15.12 -0.59
CA THR A 321 -9.28 -15.08 -1.90
C THR A 321 -8.24 -13.97 -2.01
N ILE A 322 -8.55 -12.73 -1.62
CA ILE A 322 -7.66 -11.59 -1.80
C ILE A 322 -6.37 -11.73 -0.99
N PRO A 323 -6.38 -12.10 0.30
CA PRO A 323 -5.14 -12.24 1.08
C PRO A 323 -4.14 -13.21 0.46
N LYS A 324 -4.61 -14.27 -0.18
CA LYS A 324 -3.74 -15.25 -0.84
C LYS A 324 -2.96 -14.70 -2.02
N LEU A 325 -3.46 -13.62 -2.64
CA LEU A 325 -2.79 -12.98 -3.77
C LEU A 325 -1.59 -12.14 -3.33
N PHE A 326 -1.59 -11.68 -2.07
CA PHE A 326 -0.50 -10.90 -1.47
C PHE A 326 0.47 -11.76 -0.66
N LEU A 327 0.06 -12.94 -0.24
CA LEU A 327 0.81 -13.79 0.69
C LEU A 327 2.21 -14.13 0.18
N GLU A 328 2.37 -14.48 -1.10
CA GLU A 328 3.68 -14.83 -1.67
C GLU A 328 4.67 -13.67 -1.62
N SER A 329 4.22 -12.46 -1.95
CA SER A 329 5.08 -11.26 -1.89
C SER A 329 5.46 -10.91 -0.46
N MET A 330 4.52 -10.98 0.48
CA MET A 330 4.81 -10.72 1.90
C MET A 330 5.78 -11.76 2.48
N GLN A 331 5.59 -13.03 2.17
CA GLN A 331 6.50 -14.09 2.61
C GLN A 331 7.90 -14.04 1.97
N ALA A 332 8.04 -13.38 0.83
CA ALA A 332 9.37 -13.18 0.22
C ALA A 332 10.23 -12.19 1.02
N VAL A 333 9.60 -11.19 1.63
CA VAL A 333 10.29 -10.10 2.35
C VAL A 333 10.29 -10.32 3.85
N TYR A 334 9.17 -10.79 4.43
CA TYR A 334 8.97 -10.88 5.87
C TYR A 334 8.90 -12.33 6.37
N THR A 335 9.44 -12.56 7.55
CA THR A 335 9.50 -13.87 8.19
C THR A 335 8.58 -13.93 9.40
N LEU A 336 7.48 -14.69 9.30
CA LEU A 336 6.56 -14.96 10.40
C LEU A 336 6.29 -16.45 10.50
N PRO A 337 6.07 -16.99 11.72
CA PRO A 337 5.75 -18.40 11.92
C PRO A 337 4.40 -18.82 11.36
N GLY A 338 3.50 -17.88 11.14
CA GLY A 338 2.18 -18.11 10.58
C GLY A 338 1.55 -16.85 10.01
N TRP A 339 0.67 -17.01 9.03
CA TRP A 339 -0.08 -15.95 8.37
C TRP A 339 -1.56 -16.25 8.46
N SER A 340 -2.31 -15.35 9.07
CA SER A 340 -3.76 -15.49 9.25
C SER A 340 -4.55 -14.54 8.35
N VAL A 341 -5.84 -14.81 8.20
CA VAL A 341 -6.78 -13.92 7.52
C VAL A 341 -7.65 -13.27 8.59
N GLY A 342 -7.68 -11.94 8.59
CA GLY A 342 -8.43 -11.18 9.57
C GLY A 342 -9.91 -11.04 9.23
N TYR A 343 -10.72 -10.85 10.27
CA TYR A 343 -12.13 -10.50 10.17
C TYR A 343 -12.43 -9.31 11.08
N SER A 344 -12.99 -8.26 10.51
CA SER A 344 -13.35 -7.06 11.26
C SER A 344 -14.86 -6.83 11.25
N ILE A 345 -15.37 -6.28 12.34
CA ILE A 345 -16.77 -5.85 12.44
C ILE A 345 -17.12 -4.79 11.38
N SER A 346 -16.13 -4.01 10.92
CA SER A 346 -16.27 -3.03 9.85
C SER A 346 -16.80 -3.65 8.54
N PHE A 347 -16.42 -4.89 8.23
CA PHE A 347 -16.88 -5.60 7.03
C PHE A 347 -18.40 -5.86 7.10
N VAL A 348 -18.89 -6.25 8.27
CA VAL A 348 -20.31 -6.47 8.52
C VAL A 348 -21.07 -5.13 8.48
N ILE A 349 -20.49 -4.07 9.02
CA ILE A 349 -21.08 -2.72 8.98
C ILE A 349 -21.24 -2.24 7.54
N VAL A 350 -20.22 -2.38 6.71
CA VAL A 350 -20.27 -1.99 5.28
C VAL A 350 -21.28 -2.85 4.52
N ALA A 351 -21.34 -4.15 4.76
CA ALA A 351 -22.35 -5.02 4.17
C ALA A 351 -23.77 -4.61 4.58
N ALA A 352 -23.97 -4.30 5.86
CA ALA A 352 -25.25 -3.79 6.37
C ALA A 352 -25.62 -2.41 5.78
N LEU A 353 -24.63 -1.53 5.61
CA LEU A 353 -24.80 -0.23 4.95
C LEU A 353 -25.25 -0.43 3.49
N MET A 354 -24.64 -1.33 2.74
CA MET A 354 -25.03 -1.65 1.36
C MET A 354 -26.49 -2.14 1.29
N VAL A 355 -26.88 -3.02 2.21
CA VAL A 355 -28.28 -3.48 2.32
C VAL A 355 -29.21 -2.31 2.68
N GLY A 356 -28.83 -1.47 3.65
CA GLY A 356 -29.59 -0.29 4.05
C GLY A 356 -29.83 0.70 2.92
N VAL A 357 -28.77 1.01 2.15
CA VAL A 357 -28.88 1.87 0.97
C VAL A 357 -29.80 1.26 -0.08
N SER A 358 -29.74 -0.05 -0.30
CA SER A 358 -30.65 -0.76 -1.21
C SER A 358 -32.11 -0.62 -0.78
N LEU A 359 -32.39 -0.76 0.52
CA LEU A 359 -33.72 -0.57 1.07
C LEU A 359 -34.25 0.86 0.87
N ILE A 360 -33.41 1.87 1.15
CA ILE A 360 -33.72 3.28 0.96
C ILE A 360 -34.00 3.58 -0.51
N ALA A 361 -33.14 3.11 -1.41
CA ALA A 361 -33.27 3.27 -2.85
C ALA A 361 -34.58 2.70 -3.37
N SER A 362 -34.89 1.46 -2.97
CA SER A 362 -36.10 0.74 -3.36
C SER A 362 -37.35 1.41 -2.79
N TYR A 363 -37.29 1.89 -1.54
CA TYR A 363 -38.35 2.63 -0.91
C TYR A 363 -38.69 3.94 -1.64
N TRP A 364 -37.69 4.77 -1.91
CA TRP A 364 -37.89 6.06 -2.59
C TRP A 364 -38.42 5.87 -4.00
N ALA A 365 -37.89 4.90 -4.73
CA ALA A 365 -38.36 4.60 -6.08
C ALA A 365 -39.83 4.11 -6.08
N THR A 366 -40.19 3.23 -5.15
CA THR A 366 -41.54 2.68 -5.06
C THR A 366 -42.53 3.71 -4.55
N ARG A 367 -42.14 4.54 -3.57
CA ARG A 367 -43.01 5.56 -2.98
C ARG A 367 -43.52 6.57 -4.01
N SER A 368 -42.70 6.93 -5.01
CA SER A 368 -43.08 7.87 -6.07
C SER A 368 -44.24 7.34 -6.91
N ILE A 369 -44.23 6.03 -7.21
CA ILE A 369 -45.26 5.38 -8.04
C ILE A 369 -46.45 4.95 -7.19
N SER A 370 -46.23 4.56 -5.93
CA SER A 370 -47.31 4.16 -5.02
C SER A 370 -48.27 5.30 -4.71
N LYS A 371 -47.86 6.56 -4.85
CA LYS A 371 -48.77 7.73 -4.69
C LYS A 371 -49.61 8.03 -5.92
N GLU A 372 -49.30 7.42 -7.10
CA GLU A 372 -50.08 7.63 -8.32
C GLU A 372 -51.40 6.87 -8.25
N ASN A 373 -52.48 7.47 -8.83
CA ASN A 373 -53.76 6.78 -8.99
C ASN A 373 -53.60 5.60 -9.97
N PRO A 374 -54.30 4.46 -9.75
CA PRO A 374 -54.20 3.28 -10.65
C PRO A 374 -54.39 3.62 -12.12
N ALA A 375 -55.39 4.45 -12.44
CA ALA A 375 -55.68 4.89 -13.81
C ALA A 375 -54.50 5.65 -14.46
N ASN A 376 -53.77 6.46 -13.69
CA ASN A 376 -52.61 7.19 -14.18
C ASN A 376 -51.39 6.28 -14.33
N SER A 377 -51.23 5.26 -13.48
CA SER A 377 -50.11 4.30 -13.53
C SER A 377 -50.23 3.35 -14.74
N ILE A 378 -51.42 3.06 -15.20
CA ILE A 378 -51.70 2.22 -16.39
C ILE A 378 -51.48 3.01 -17.68
N ARG A 379 -51.67 4.34 -17.68
CA ARG A 379 -51.42 5.17 -18.88
C ARG A 379 -49.91 5.40 -19.12
N PRO A 380 -49.49 5.38 -20.40
CA PRO A 380 -48.09 5.73 -20.75
C PRO A 380 -47.75 7.14 -20.28
N LYS A 381 -46.54 7.32 -19.73
CA LYS A 381 -46.06 8.68 -19.40
C LYS A 381 -45.89 9.50 -20.67
N SER A 382 -46.44 10.72 -20.66
CA SER A 382 -46.15 11.67 -21.75
C SER A 382 -44.67 11.93 -21.85
N PRO A 383 -44.12 12.03 -23.08
CA PRO A 383 -42.69 12.34 -23.27
C PRO A 383 -42.37 13.68 -22.59
N LYS A 384 -41.27 13.71 -21.83
CA LYS A 384 -40.75 14.97 -21.26
C LYS A 384 -40.35 15.89 -22.39
N VAL A 385 -40.91 17.11 -22.43
CA VAL A 385 -40.55 18.14 -23.38
C VAL A 385 -39.16 18.67 -23.01
N ALA A 386 -38.21 18.61 -23.94
CA ALA A 386 -36.89 19.17 -23.73
C ALA A 386 -36.94 20.72 -23.82
N VAL A 387 -36.62 21.40 -22.74
CA VAL A 387 -36.44 22.86 -22.74
C VAL A 387 -35.15 23.20 -23.50
N SER A 388 -35.20 24.20 -24.42
CA SER A 388 -34.02 24.64 -25.19
C SER A 388 -32.86 25.03 -24.28
N GLY A 389 -31.63 24.58 -24.59
CA GLY A 389 -30.43 24.87 -23.82
C GLY A 389 -29.68 26.12 -24.28
N LEU A 390 -28.77 26.60 -23.44
CA LEU A 390 -27.90 27.73 -23.80
C LEU A 390 -27.09 27.48 -25.08
N LEU A 391 -26.57 26.24 -25.26
CA LEU A 391 -25.85 25.83 -26.46
C LEU A 391 -26.73 25.83 -27.72
N GLU A 392 -28.01 25.54 -27.59
CA GLU A 392 -28.95 25.53 -28.72
C GLU A 392 -29.21 26.95 -29.30
N LYS A 393 -29.00 27.99 -28.46
CA LYS A 393 -29.09 29.41 -28.85
C LYS A 393 -27.79 29.92 -29.48
N SER A 394 -26.71 29.14 -29.45
CA SER A 394 -25.39 29.52 -29.95
C SER A 394 -25.30 29.31 -31.48
N LYS A 395 -24.50 30.15 -32.16
CA LYS A 395 -24.17 29.97 -33.60
C LYS A 395 -23.43 28.63 -33.86
N ILE A 396 -22.74 28.09 -32.84
CA ILE A 396 -22.00 26.82 -32.89
C ILE A 396 -22.97 25.62 -33.07
N TRP A 397 -24.22 25.72 -32.55
CA TRP A 397 -25.23 24.68 -32.68
C TRP A 397 -25.50 24.25 -34.11
N LYS A 398 -25.46 25.21 -35.03
CA LYS A 398 -25.72 24.92 -36.46
C LYS A 398 -24.63 24.07 -37.11
N LYS A 399 -23.41 24.06 -36.51
CA LYS A 399 -22.27 23.26 -37.03
C LYS A 399 -22.27 21.82 -36.54
N PHE A 400 -23.07 21.48 -35.51
CA PHE A 400 -23.13 20.11 -35.02
C PHE A 400 -23.89 19.19 -35.97
N SER A 401 -23.39 17.92 -36.07
CA SER A 401 -24.08 16.85 -36.79
C SER A 401 -25.42 16.52 -36.16
N PHE A 402 -26.30 15.83 -36.89
CA PHE A 402 -27.58 15.34 -36.35
C PHE A 402 -27.36 14.49 -35.08
N ASN A 403 -26.41 13.56 -35.11
CA ASN A 403 -26.10 12.68 -33.97
C ASN A 403 -25.66 13.47 -32.73
N ALA A 404 -24.81 14.47 -32.88
CA ALA A 404 -24.35 15.31 -31.79
C ALA A 404 -25.49 16.13 -31.15
N ARG A 405 -26.37 16.71 -32.00
CA ARG A 405 -27.56 17.46 -31.56
C ARG A 405 -28.56 16.54 -30.82
N TRP A 406 -28.78 15.35 -31.35
CA TRP A 406 -29.65 14.35 -30.73
C TRP A 406 -29.09 13.94 -29.35
N ASN A 407 -27.84 13.54 -29.28
CA ASN A 407 -27.18 13.07 -28.06
C ASN A 407 -27.17 14.16 -26.96
N TYR A 408 -26.91 15.42 -27.33
CA TYR A 408 -26.99 16.54 -26.38
C TYR A 408 -28.41 16.71 -25.81
N ARG A 409 -29.43 16.67 -26.68
CA ARG A 409 -30.83 16.79 -26.24
C ARG A 409 -31.26 15.62 -25.38
N ASP A 410 -30.85 14.41 -25.71
CA ASP A 410 -31.14 13.22 -24.91
C ASP A 410 -30.42 13.27 -23.55
N ALA A 411 -29.15 13.63 -23.51
CA ALA A 411 -28.41 13.84 -22.27
C ALA A 411 -29.08 14.87 -21.34
N LYS A 412 -29.57 15.96 -21.93
CA LYS A 412 -30.27 17.02 -21.17
C LYS A 412 -31.65 16.58 -20.70
N ARG A 413 -32.37 15.80 -21.49
CA ARG A 413 -33.68 15.23 -21.13
C ARG A 413 -33.56 14.21 -19.99
N ASN A 414 -32.50 13.41 -20.03
CA ASN A 414 -32.24 12.32 -19.08
C ASN A 414 -30.99 12.59 -18.21
N ARG A 415 -30.97 13.79 -17.56
CA ARG A 415 -29.80 14.29 -16.79
C ARG A 415 -29.27 13.31 -15.76
N THR A 416 -30.17 12.67 -15.01
CA THR A 416 -29.78 11.72 -13.94
C THR A 416 -28.99 10.54 -14.52
N ARG A 417 -29.46 9.95 -15.63
CA ARG A 417 -28.77 8.87 -16.32
C ARG A 417 -27.39 9.32 -16.83
N SER A 418 -27.35 10.46 -17.54
CA SER A 418 -26.13 10.97 -18.11
C SER A 418 -25.09 11.28 -17.04
N LEU A 419 -25.49 11.93 -15.95
CA LEU A 419 -24.62 12.21 -14.80
C LEU A 419 -24.06 10.93 -14.20
N MET A 420 -24.88 9.93 -13.98
CA MET A 420 -24.47 8.65 -13.40
C MET A 420 -23.51 7.87 -14.31
N THR A 421 -23.74 7.94 -15.63
CA THR A 421 -22.81 7.33 -16.58
C THR A 421 -21.45 8.02 -16.51
N ILE A 422 -21.44 9.35 -16.50
CA ILE A 422 -20.20 10.14 -16.40
C ILE A 422 -19.48 9.85 -15.06
N VAL A 423 -20.19 9.89 -13.95
CA VAL A 423 -19.61 9.63 -12.61
C VAL A 423 -19.11 8.18 -12.49
N GLY A 424 -19.87 7.22 -13.01
CA GLY A 424 -19.43 5.81 -13.01
C GLY A 424 -18.15 5.58 -13.82
N VAL A 425 -18.07 6.17 -15.02
CA VAL A 425 -16.85 6.11 -15.84
C VAL A 425 -15.71 6.89 -15.17
N ALA A 426 -15.99 8.06 -14.60
CA ALA A 426 -14.98 8.86 -13.90
C ALA A 426 -14.37 8.10 -12.71
N GLY A 427 -15.20 7.41 -11.93
CA GLY A 427 -14.70 6.58 -10.83
C GLY A 427 -13.84 5.41 -11.28
N CYS A 428 -14.26 4.68 -12.32
CA CYS A 428 -13.44 3.61 -12.89
C CYS A 428 -12.12 4.14 -13.48
N THR A 429 -12.17 5.29 -14.16
CA THR A 429 -10.95 5.93 -14.69
C THR A 429 -10.05 6.41 -13.55
N ALA A 430 -10.62 6.96 -12.48
CA ALA A 430 -9.84 7.41 -11.32
C ALA A 430 -9.07 6.25 -10.68
N LEU A 431 -9.70 5.07 -10.53
CA LEU A 431 -9.04 3.87 -10.03
C LEU A 431 -7.91 3.39 -10.96
N LEU A 432 -8.13 3.41 -12.28
CA LEU A 432 -7.08 3.03 -13.24
C LEU A 432 -5.92 4.02 -13.22
N VAL A 433 -6.22 5.32 -13.23
CA VAL A 433 -5.19 6.38 -13.21
C VAL A 433 -4.39 6.34 -11.91
N SER A 434 -5.03 6.12 -10.76
CA SER A 434 -4.31 6.00 -9.48
C SER A 434 -3.46 4.73 -9.41
N ALA A 435 -3.94 3.60 -9.89
CA ALA A 435 -3.18 2.35 -9.92
C ALA A 435 -1.94 2.46 -10.84
N PHE A 436 -2.11 2.99 -12.06
CA PHE A 436 -0.96 3.23 -12.94
C PHE A 436 -0.04 4.35 -12.42
N GLY A 437 -0.60 5.37 -11.75
CA GLY A 437 0.17 6.42 -11.14
C GLY A 437 1.06 5.95 -9.98
N MET A 438 0.62 4.94 -9.21
CA MET A 438 1.49 4.27 -8.22
C MET A 438 2.68 3.59 -8.89
N TYR A 439 2.45 2.88 -9.97
CA TYR A 439 3.53 2.26 -10.73
C TYR A 439 4.50 3.32 -11.31
N ASP A 440 3.97 4.43 -11.84
CA ASP A 440 4.80 5.56 -12.28
C ASP A 440 5.63 6.13 -11.13
N GLY A 441 5.02 6.33 -9.95
CA GLY A 441 5.70 6.84 -8.77
C GLY A 441 6.87 5.97 -8.32
N MET A 442 6.73 4.65 -8.38
CA MET A 442 7.81 3.71 -8.06
C MET A 442 8.99 3.79 -9.03
N ASN A 443 8.71 3.83 -10.34
CA ASN A 443 9.78 4.00 -11.33
C ASN A 443 10.44 5.36 -11.22
N ASP A 444 9.65 6.39 -10.97
CA ASP A 444 10.11 7.76 -10.84
C ASP A 444 10.97 7.98 -9.58
N LEU A 445 10.69 7.23 -8.50
CA LEU A 445 11.51 7.18 -7.30
C LEU A 445 12.87 6.52 -7.59
N ARG A 446 12.89 5.43 -8.35
CA ARG A 446 14.13 4.78 -8.83
C ARG A 446 14.98 5.74 -9.64
N ASP A 447 14.38 6.40 -10.64
CA ASP A 447 15.09 7.32 -11.53
C ASP A 447 15.62 8.53 -10.74
N TRP A 448 14.86 9.00 -9.75
CA TRP A 448 15.31 10.07 -8.86
C TRP A 448 16.50 9.67 -8.01
N GLU A 449 16.45 8.50 -7.37
CA GLU A 449 17.54 7.99 -6.54
C GLU A 449 18.79 7.66 -7.35
N TYR A 450 18.63 6.91 -8.45
CA TYR A 450 19.76 6.32 -9.16
C TYR A 450 20.19 7.06 -10.44
N GLU A 451 19.46 8.09 -10.88
CA GLU A 451 19.85 8.90 -12.03
C GLU A 451 20.09 10.37 -11.66
N ASP A 452 19.28 10.94 -10.71
CA ASP A 452 19.37 12.36 -10.36
C ASP A 452 20.23 12.63 -9.12
N ILE A 453 20.29 11.71 -8.14
CA ILE A 453 21.07 11.87 -6.91
C ILE A 453 22.39 11.11 -7.00
N ASN A 454 22.36 9.82 -7.28
CA ASN A 454 23.51 8.92 -7.27
C ASN A 454 24.05 8.70 -8.69
N HIS A 455 25.22 9.25 -8.97
CA HIS A 455 25.90 9.18 -10.28
C HIS A 455 27.13 8.28 -10.28
N TYR A 456 27.38 7.53 -9.21
CA TYR A 456 28.49 6.59 -9.11
C TYR A 456 28.18 5.28 -9.85
N SER A 457 29.22 4.56 -10.25
CA SER A 457 29.08 3.21 -10.83
C SER A 457 29.24 2.11 -9.79
N SER A 458 30.05 2.35 -8.76
CA SER A 458 30.26 1.40 -7.66
C SER A 458 30.34 2.12 -6.33
N LYS A 459 29.77 1.49 -5.30
CA LYS A 459 29.87 1.86 -3.89
C LYS A 459 30.56 0.72 -3.14
N LEU A 460 31.71 1.00 -2.57
CA LEU A 460 32.52 0.08 -1.80
C LEU A 460 32.17 0.29 -0.32
N ILE A 461 31.65 -0.71 0.34
CA ILE A 461 31.35 -0.68 1.77
C ILE A 461 32.61 -1.01 2.54
N VAL A 462 33.04 -0.10 3.38
CA VAL A 462 34.27 -0.22 4.17
C VAL A 462 34.05 -1.22 5.31
N ASP A 463 35.06 -2.07 5.54
CA ASP A 463 35.08 -2.97 6.69
C ASP A 463 35.29 -2.17 8.01
N ASN A 464 34.62 -2.55 9.06
CA ASN A 464 34.75 -1.90 10.38
C ASN A 464 36.19 -1.90 10.93
N ASP A 465 36.99 -2.88 10.54
CA ASP A 465 38.37 -3.04 10.96
C ASP A 465 39.39 -2.33 10.01
N ALA A 466 38.92 -1.70 8.96
CA ALA A 466 39.77 -1.02 8.00
C ALA A 466 40.43 0.24 8.59
N SER A 467 41.74 0.35 8.46
CA SER A 467 42.44 1.57 8.90
C SER A 467 42.16 2.74 7.93
N ILE A 468 42.17 3.97 8.45
CA ILE A 468 42.03 5.19 7.63
C ILE A 468 43.06 5.25 6.49
N SER A 469 44.28 4.73 6.71
CA SER A 469 45.29 4.67 5.68
C SER A 469 44.96 3.72 4.52
N GLN A 470 44.30 2.58 4.82
CA GLN A 470 43.78 1.66 3.80
C GLN A 470 42.64 2.31 3.01
N ILE A 471 41.68 2.93 3.73
CA ILE A 471 40.55 3.63 3.11
C ILE A 471 41.05 4.72 2.14
N ASN A 472 42.01 5.55 2.57
CA ASN A 472 42.57 6.59 1.74
C ASN A 472 43.29 6.01 0.50
N SER A 473 44.06 4.92 0.67
CA SER A 473 44.77 4.26 -0.44
C SER A 473 43.80 3.71 -1.48
N ILE A 474 42.70 3.08 -1.03
CA ILE A 474 41.65 2.55 -1.92
C ILE A 474 40.93 3.71 -2.62
N THR A 475 40.60 4.77 -1.87
CA THR A 475 39.96 5.97 -2.42
C THR A 475 40.75 6.60 -3.56
N ASP A 476 42.09 6.73 -3.37
CA ASP A 476 42.98 7.27 -4.40
C ASP A 476 43.08 6.33 -5.61
N GLU A 477 43.15 5.01 -5.38
CA GLU A 477 43.26 4.01 -6.45
C GLU A 477 42.00 3.98 -7.34
N VAL A 478 40.81 4.01 -6.72
CA VAL A 478 39.56 3.99 -7.47
C VAL A 478 39.09 5.39 -7.90
N ASN A 479 39.87 6.45 -7.59
CA ASN A 479 39.50 7.85 -7.80
C ASN A 479 38.12 8.16 -7.26
N GLY A 480 37.87 7.73 -6.03
CA GLY A 480 36.57 7.76 -5.36
C GLY A 480 36.36 8.98 -4.48
N THR A 481 35.15 9.05 -3.92
CA THR A 481 34.73 10.00 -2.88
C THR A 481 34.31 9.22 -1.65
N GLN A 482 34.85 9.58 -0.50
CA GLN A 482 34.48 8.98 0.78
C GLN A 482 33.14 9.51 1.26
N LEU A 483 32.31 8.63 1.80
CA LEU A 483 31.06 8.92 2.46
C LEU A 483 31.11 8.37 3.88
N MET A 484 30.51 9.08 4.82
CA MET A 484 30.14 8.55 6.11
C MET A 484 28.61 8.51 6.18
N GLU A 485 28.08 7.32 6.34
CA GLU A 485 26.65 7.08 6.51
C GLU A 485 26.37 6.54 7.91
N GLY A 486 25.27 6.94 8.49
CA GLY A 486 24.89 6.51 9.83
C GLY A 486 23.41 6.76 10.13
N ARG A 487 23.00 6.32 11.29
CA ARG A 487 21.68 6.65 11.85
C ARG A 487 21.83 7.72 12.92
N ILE A 488 20.86 8.61 12.97
CA ILE A 488 20.80 9.67 13.96
C ILE A 488 19.44 9.66 14.65
N GLU A 489 19.42 10.17 15.86
CA GLU A 489 18.20 10.45 16.60
C GLU A 489 18.09 11.97 16.78
N PHE A 490 16.90 12.49 16.52
CA PHE A 490 16.52 13.89 16.72
C PHE A 490 15.83 14.07 18.07
N ASP A 491 16.04 15.22 18.71
CA ASP A 491 15.30 15.68 19.89
C ASP A 491 14.83 17.11 19.61
N VAL A 492 13.63 17.24 19.06
CA VAL A 492 13.06 18.53 18.61
C VAL A 492 11.62 18.66 19.11
N ASN A 493 11.31 19.75 19.80
CA ASN A 493 9.97 20.05 20.31
C ASN A 493 9.39 18.94 21.23
N ASP A 494 10.22 18.35 22.09
CA ASP A 494 9.88 17.21 22.97
C ASP A 494 9.46 15.94 22.16
N HIS A 495 9.86 15.88 20.90
CA HIS A 495 9.63 14.75 20.01
C HIS A 495 10.95 14.14 19.60
N ARG A 496 11.12 12.82 19.83
CA ARG A 496 12.27 12.07 19.35
C ARG A 496 11.88 11.30 18.11
N ASP A 497 12.70 11.39 17.08
CA ASP A 497 12.53 10.69 15.82
C ASP A 497 13.89 10.23 15.27
N SER A 498 13.91 9.16 14.49
CA SER A 498 15.13 8.61 13.91
C SER A 498 15.27 9.04 12.45
N GLY A 499 16.51 9.23 12.02
CA GLY A 499 16.80 9.58 10.64
C GLY A 499 18.15 9.07 10.15
N SER A 500 18.45 9.32 8.89
CA SER A 500 19.74 9.01 8.28
C SER A 500 20.70 10.19 8.40
N LEU A 501 21.98 9.88 8.41
CA LEU A 501 23.07 10.85 8.33
C LEU A 501 23.92 10.54 7.09
N LEU A 502 24.18 11.55 6.27
CA LEU A 502 25.12 11.46 5.18
C LEU A 502 26.13 12.60 5.28
N VAL A 503 27.39 12.26 5.49
CA VAL A 503 28.51 13.22 5.54
C VAL A 503 29.43 12.98 4.33
N LEU A 504 29.52 13.98 3.47
CA LEU A 504 30.34 13.87 2.25
C LEU A 504 30.86 15.24 1.80
N ASN A 505 31.98 15.23 1.13
CA ASN A 505 32.47 16.40 0.38
C ASN A 505 31.58 16.66 -0.84
N LYS A 506 31.46 17.94 -1.23
CA LYS A 506 30.79 18.31 -2.49
C LYS A 506 31.39 17.51 -3.64
N SER A 507 30.57 16.68 -4.27
CA SER A 507 30.99 15.74 -5.31
C SER A 507 29.97 15.71 -6.42
N SER A 508 30.39 15.36 -7.63
CA SER A 508 29.49 15.06 -8.75
C SER A 508 28.96 13.64 -8.73
N LEU A 509 29.43 12.80 -7.79
CA LEU A 509 29.03 11.39 -7.69
C LEU A 509 27.77 11.20 -6.83
N VAL A 510 27.53 12.12 -5.88
CA VAL A 510 26.29 12.18 -5.09
C VAL A 510 25.87 13.64 -5.00
N THR A 511 24.71 13.97 -5.52
CA THR A 511 24.21 15.33 -5.64
C THR A 511 22.81 15.45 -5.04
N PRO A 512 22.65 16.06 -3.86
CA PRO A 512 21.34 16.30 -3.29
C PRO A 512 20.46 17.15 -4.22
N THR A 513 19.15 16.93 -4.20
CA THR A 513 18.20 17.63 -5.08
C THR A 513 17.16 18.41 -4.29
N ASP A 514 16.46 19.33 -4.96
CA ASP A 514 15.23 19.94 -4.45
C ASP A 514 13.99 19.09 -4.82
N LYS A 515 12.82 19.50 -4.38
CA LYS A 515 11.54 18.85 -4.71
C LYS A 515 11.20 18.81 -6.23
N HIS A 516 11.93 19.56 -7.04
CA HIS A 516 11.79 19.59 -8.49
C HIS A 516 12.93 18.88 -9.19
N ARG A 517 13.75 18.14 -8.40
CA ARG A 517 14.94 17.39 -8.85
C ARG A 517 16.07 18.26 -9.41
N ASN A 518 16.09 19.55 -9.09
CA ASN A 518 17.24 20.36 -9.44
C ASN A 518 18.34 20.13 -8.40
N PRO A 519 19.59 20.02 -8.83
CA PRO A 519 20.72 19.90 -7.92
C PRO A 519 20.77 21.03 -6.89
N THR A 520 21.03 20.69 -5.63
CA THR A 520 21.22 21.63 -4.53
C THR A 520 22.63 21.48 -3.95
N GLU A 521 23.17 22.57 -3.41
CA GLU A 521 24.47 22.53 -2.76
C GLU A 521 24.36 22.11 -1.31
N ILE A 522 25.32 21.31 -0.84
CA ILE A 522 25.50 21.01 0.58
C ILE A 522 26.02 22.29 1.24
N PRO A 523 25.40 22.76 2.35
CA PRO A 523 25.83 23.98 3.02
C PRO A 523 27.21 23.78 3.67
N ASP A 524 28.04 24.82 3.65
CA ASP A 524 29.33 24.83 4.33
C ASP A 524 29.17 25.17 5.83
N ASP A 525 28.09 25.81 6.21
CA ASP A 525 27.74 26.20 7.57
C ASP A 525 26.34 25.68 7.94
N GLY A 526 26.27 24.69 8.77
CA GLY A 526 25.02 24.04 9.18
C GLY A 526 24.73 22.75 8.40
N VAL A 527 23.47 22.32 8.48
CA VAL A 527 23.02 21.07 7.90
C VAL A 527 21.93 21.29 6.85
N SER A 528 21.84 20.37 5.89
CA SER A 528 20.67 20.23 5.04
C SER A 528 19.80 19.10 5.59
N ILE A 529 18.52 19.37 5.85
CA ILE A 529 17.55 18.36 6.30
C ILE A 529 16.65 17.96 5.13
N SER A 530 16.26 16.67 5.08
CA SER A 530 15.32 16.24 4.05
C SER A 530 13.93 16.85 4.28
N MET A 531 13.22 17.16 3.20
CA MET A 531 11.92 17.83 3.26
C MET A 531 10.89 17.04 4.07
N LYS A 532 10.85 15.72 3.92
CA LYS A 532 9.93 14.84 4.65
C LYS A 532 10.23 14.86 6.16
N MET A 533 11.52 14.79 6.52
CA MET A 533 11.94 14.87 7.93
C MET A 533 11.66 16.26 8.53
N ALA A 534 11.89 17.32 7.76
CA ALA A 534 11.58 18.69 8.19
C ALA A 534 10.08 18.86 8.48
N ASP A 535 9.22 18.32 7.61
CA ASP A 535 7.76 18.34 7.78
C ASP A 535 7.34 17.53 9.02
N ASN A 536 7.94 16.34 9.26
CA ASN A 536 7.63 15.49 10.42
C ASN A 536 8.01 16.16 11.75
N LEU A 537 9.18 16.79 11.81
CA LEU A 537 9.68 17.47 13.01
C LEU A 537 9.10 18.89 13.17
N GLY A 538 8.38 19.42 12.16
CA GLY A 538 7.88 20.78 12.16
C GLY A 538 8.98 21.84 12.14
N VAL A 539 10.06 21.60 11.37
CA VAL A 539 11.27 22.41 11.31
C VAL A 539 11.35 23.14 9.97
N GLU A 540 11.76 24.42 10.03
CA GLU A 540 11.97 25.24 8.84
C GLU A 540 13.45 25.64 8.69
N LYS A 541 13.78 26.13 7.48
CA LYS A 541 15.12 26.67 7.23
C LYS A 541 15.42 27.85 8.17
N GLY A 542 16.51 27.73 8.93
CA GLY A 542 16.97 28.72 9.90
C GLY A 542 16.82 28.27 11.34
N ASP A 543 16.03 27.22 11.60
CA ASP A 543 15.82 26.65 12.92
C ASP A 543 17.06 25.90 13.41
N THR A 544 17.12 25.68 14.71
CA THR A 544 18.16 24.88 15.34
C THR A 544 17.55 23.53 15.77
N ILE A 545 18.18 22.45 15.36
CA ILE A 545 17.80 21.08 15.70
C ILE A 545 18.86 20.44 16.60
N LYS A 546 18.42 19.62 17.54
CA LYS A 546 19.29 18.84 18.41
C LYS A 546 19.23 17.37 17.95
N TRP A 547 20.39 16.75 17.80
CA TRP A 547 20.52 15.38 17.34
C TRP A 547 21.79 14.73 17.81
N HIS A 548 21.89 13.41 17.76
CA HIS A 548 23.09 12.64 17.98
C HIS A 548 23.19 11.45 17.03
N ILE A 549 24.40 10.89 16.88
CA ILE A 549 24.59 9.66 16.12
C ILE A 549 24.20 8.47 17.00
N VAL A 550 23.41 7.56 16.49
CA VAL A 550 23.11 6.29 17.16
C VAL A 550 24.43 5.55 17.39
N GLY A 551 24.73 5.25 18.65
CA GLY A 551 26.04 4.70 19.05
C GLY A 551 27.04 5.74 19.60
N ASN A 552 26.66 7.01 19.71
CA ASN A 552 27.49 8.07 20.27
C ASN A 552 26.69 8.93 21.25
N ASP A 553 27.17 9.07 22.48
CA ASP A 553 26.48 9.77 23.57
C ASP A 553 26.45 11.29 23.41
N LYS A 554 27.18 11.83 22.40
CA LYS A 554 27.33 13.27 22.22
C LYS A 554 26.18 13.87 21.42
N TRP A 555 25.29 14.57 22.11
CA TRP A 555 24.27 15.42 21.51
C TRP A 555 24.87 16.71 20.96
N VAL A 556 24.50 17.07 19.75
CA VAL A 556 24.90 18.30 19.09
C VAL A 556 23.69 19.12 18.66
N SER A 557 23.84 20.45 18.63
CA SER A 557 22.81 21.33 18.11
C SER A 557 23.33 22.03 16.87
N THR A 558 22.57 21.93 15.77
CA THR A 558 22.98 22.48 14.46
C THR A 558 21.88 23.31 13.85
N LYS A 559 22.27 24.29 13.06
CA LYS A 559 21.34 25.13 12.30
C LYS A 559 20.95 24.46 10.99
N VAL A 560 19.68 24.45 10.66
CA VAL A 560 19.16 24.04 9.35
C VAL A 560 19.44 25.14 8.34
N SER A 561 20.46 24.96 7.51
CA SER A 561 20.88 25.95 6.51
C SER A 561 20.19 25.75 5.15
N SER A 562 19.77 24.51 4.84
CA SER A 562 19.00 24.19 3.63
C SER A 562 18.06 23.01 3.86
N ILE A 563 17.09 22.88 2.95
CA ILE A 563 16.20 21.72 2.87
C ILE A 563 16.42 21.09 1.51
N HIS A 564 16.74 19.78 1.50
CA HIS A 564 16.86 18.97 0.29
C HIS A 564 15.67 18.03 0.18
N ALA A 565 15.49 17.43 -0.97
CA ALA A 565 14.52 16.37 -1.17
C ALA A 565 15.26 15.08 -1.55
N ASP A 566 14.93 14.01 -0.83
CA ASP A 566 15.49 12.68 -1.03
C ASP A 566 14.34 11.67 -1.04
N PRO A 567 14.27 10.78 -2.03
CA PRO A 567 13.17 9.84 -2.14
C PRO A 567 13.22 8.70 -1.11
N ILE A 568 14.43 8.31 -0.64
CA ILE A 568 14.64 7.12 0.20
C ILE A 568 15.25 7.49 1.55
N SER A 569 16.25 8.38 1.57
CA SER A 569 17.02 8.67 2.79
C SER A 569 16.51 9.92 3.49
N GLN A 570 15.79 9.73 4.59
CA GLN A 570 15.22 10.84 5.33
C GLN A 570 16.12 11.21 6.52
N GLY A 571 16.72 12.41 6.50
CA GLY A 571 17.64 12.83 7.57
C GLY A 571 18.48 14.05 7.23
N LEU A 572 19.76 14.02 7.61
CA LEU A 572 20.70 15.13 7.49
C LEU A 572 21.81 14.86 6.48
N ILE A 573 22.18 15.91 5.75
CA ILE A 573 23.37 15.94 4.90
C ILE A 573 24.24 17.12 5.32
N MET A 574 25.56 16.91 5.44
CA MET A 574 26.54 17.95 5.77
C MET A 574 27.93 17.64 5.23
N THR A 575 28.83 18.61 5.28
CA THR A 575 30.24 18.43 4.90
C THR A 575 31.06 17.81 6.04
N PRO A 576 32.17 17.08 5.74
CA PRO A 576 33.07 16.58 6.76
C PRO A 576 33.68 17.69 7.65
N ASP A 577 34.07 18.82 7.04
CA ASP A 577 34.64 19.95 7.78
C ASP A 577 33.65 20.47 8.85
N TYR A 578 32.37 20.67 8.47
CA TYR A 578 31.35 21.10 9.44
C TYR A 578 31.07 20.02 10.50
N PHE A 579 31.09 18.75 10.10
CA PHE A 579 30.90 17.62 11.03
C PHE A 579 32.01 17.56 12.09
N GLU A 580 33.28 17.77 11.69
CA GLU A 580 34.42 17.83 12.60
C GLU A 580 34.41 19.10 13.48
N ASP A 581 33.92 20.23 12.98
CA ASP A 581 33.72 21.47 13.77
C ASP A 581 32.73 21.27 14.92
N LEU A 582 31.78 20.33 14.80
CA LEU A 582 30.90 19.91 15.89
C LEU A 582 31.62 19.06 16.93
N GLY A 583 32.89 18.73 16.71
CA GLY A 583 33.73 17.86 17.54
C GLY A 583 33.32 16.39 17.45
N LEU A 584 32.80 15.97 16.32
CA LEU A 584 32.51 14.58 15.96
C LEU A 584 33.65 14.05 15.07
N ASN A 585 33.92 12.74 15.14
CA ASN A 585 34.99 12.13 14.37
C ASN A 585 34.46 11.64 13.03
N TYR A 586 34.96 12.15 11.91
CA TYR A 586 34.62 11.67 10.60
C TYR A 586 35.33 10.35 10.31
N THR A 587 34.54 9.28 10.13
CA THR A 587 35.05 7.95 9.76
C THR A 587 34.27 7.47 8.55
N PRO A 588 34.91 7.37 7.37
CA PRO A 588 34.22 6.90 6.17
C PRO A 588 33.69 5.48 6.33
N THR A 589 32.42 5.28 5.98
CA THR A 589 31.76 3.96 5.96
C THR A 589 31.66 3.39 4.56
N SER A 590 31.80 4.23 3.54
CA SER A 590 31.78 3.79 2.14
C SER A 590 32.58 4.72 1.23
N ILE A 591 32.95 4.20 0.06
CA ILE A 591 33.64 4.93 -1.00
C ILE A 591 32.79 4.78 -2.27
N VAL A 592 32.43 5.88 -2.92
CA VAL A 592 31.75 5.87 -4.21
C VAL A 592 32.68 6.26 -5.33
N THR A 593 32.57 5.60 -6.48
CA THR A 593 33.41 5.86 -7.64
C THR A 593 32.63 5.72 -8.95
N SER A 594 33.08 6.46 -9.99
CA SER A 594 32.55 6.30 -11.35
C SER A 594 33.14 5.06 -12.08
N GLN A 595 34.10 4.37 -11.47
CA GLN A 595 34.66 3.14 -12.02
C GLN A 595 33.75 1.94 -11.68
N ASN A 596 33.72 0.97 -12.59
CA ASN A 596 33.04 -0.29 -12.31
C ASN A 596 34.04 -1.22 -11.62
N VAL A 597 33.96 -1.32 -10.30
CA VAL A 597 34.91 -2.08 -9.47
C VAL A 597 34.41 -3.52 -9.35
N THR A 598 35.27 -4.46 -9.75
CA THR A 598 35.02 -5.91 -9.68
C THR A 598 36.07 -6.66 -8.86
N SER A 599 37.07 -5.93 -8.36
CA SER A 599 38.19 -6.51 -7.60
C SER A 599 37.90 -6.44 -6.10
N ASP A 600 38.32 -7.47 -5.37
CA ASP A 600 38.30 -7.46 -3.93
C ASP A 600 39.44 -6.61 -3.37
N TYR A 601 39.15 -5.72 -2.45
CA TYR A 601 40.12 -4.90 -1.74
C TYR A 601 40.18 -5.31 -0.27
N ASN A 602 41.36 -5.45 0.27
CA ASN A 602 41.52 -5.69 1.70
C ASN A 602 41.08 -4.44 2.49
N GLY A 603 40.05 -4.57 3.35
CA GLY A 603 39.39 -3.48 4.05
C GLY A 603 38.07 -3.01 3.42
N ILE A 604 37.60 -3.71 2.38
CA ILE A 604 36.27 -3.54 1.80
C ILE A 604 35.47 -4.81 2.06
N LYS A 605 34.34 -4.64 2.74
CA LYS A 605 33.39 -5.72 3.08
C LYS A 605 32.58 -6.17 1.87
N ALA A 606 32.13 -5.22 1.05
CA ALA A 606 31.26 -5.50 -0.10
C ALA A 606 31.38 -4.40 -1.16
N VAL A 607 31.14 -4.77 -2.41
CA VAL A 607 31.04 -3.82 -3.53
C VAL A 607 29.64 -3.88 -4.11
N ASN A 608 28.93 -2.78 -4.01
CA ASN A 608 27.60 -2.57 -4.60
C ASN A 608 27.74 -1.78 -5.89
N THR A 609 27.39 -2.39 -7.03
CA THR A 609 27.32 -1.64 -8.29
C THR A 609 25.95 -0.98 -8.42
N LEU A 610 25.90 0.15 -9.13
CA LEU A 610 24.64 0.81 -9.45
C LEU A 610 23.67 -0.13 -10.19
N ASP A 611 24.21 -0.96 -11.10
CA ASP A 611 23.42 -1.96 -11.82
C ASP A 611 22.77 -2.97 -10.85
N THR A 612 23.50 -3.40 -9.81
CA THR A 612 22.96 -4.29 -8.78
C THR A 612 21.87 -3.60 -7.96
N ALA A 613 22.10 -2.34 -7.55
CA ALA A 613 21.12 -1.56 -6.81
C ALA A 613 19.82 -1.34 -7.61
N VAL A 614 19.94 -1.00 -8.89
CA VAL A 614 18.80 -0.87 -9.82
C VAL A 614 18.11 -2.22 -10.06
N SER A 615 18.87 -3.32 -10.15
CA SER A 615 18.29 -4.67 -10.28
C SER A 615 17.47 -5.05 -9.06
N ASN A 616 18.00 -4.81 -7.87
CA ASN A 616 17.29 -5.05 -6.60
C ASN A 616 16.02 -4.20 -6.51
N TRP A 617 16.08 -2.93 -6.92
CA TRP A 617 14.90 -2.08 -7.01
C TRP A 617 13.84 -2.61 -7.98
N ASN A 618 14.27 -3.14 -9.13
CA ASN A 618 13.35 -3.72 -10.10
C ASN A 618 12.63 -4.95 -9.54
N GLU A 619 13.30 -5.80 -8.74
CA GLU A 619 12.68 -6.94 -8.08
C GLU A 619 11.57 -6.51 -7.09
N ILE A 620 11.83 -5.45 -6.30
CA ILE A 620 10.82 -4.84 -5.42
C ILE A 620 9.65 -4.28 -6.24
N SER A 621 9.98 -3.56 -7.33
CA SER A 621 8.98 -2.99 -8.22
C SER A 621 8.11 -4.07 -8.89
N GLU A 622 8.66 -5.26 -9.21
CA GLU A 622 7.90 -6.40 -9.74
C GLU A 622 6.91 -6.95 -8.70
N SER A 623 7.29 -7.02 -7.43
CA SER A 623 6.38 -7.41 -6.34
C SER A 623 5.22 -6.42 -6.22
N MET A 624 5.52 -5.12 -6.22
CA MET A 624 4.49 -4.07 -6.22
C MET A 624 3.65 -4.05 -7.50
N LEU A 625 4.22 -4.39 -8.66
CA LEU A 625 3.49 -4.52 -9.92
C LEU A 625 2.41 -5.60 -9.83
N SER A 626 2.66 -6.69 -9.12
CA SER A 626 1.66 -7.72 -8.84
C SER A 626 0.43 -7.12 -8.13
N MET A 627 0.66 -6.31 -7.11
CA MET A 627 -0.37 -5.62 -6.34
C MET A 627 -1.15 -4.60 -7.19
N VAL A 628 -0.45 -3.74 -7.93
CA VAL A 628 -1.05 -2.79 -8.88
C VAL A 628 -1.89 -3.52 -9.93
N SER A 629 -1.43 -4.68 -10.42
CA SER A 629 -2.15 -5.50 -11.40
C SER A 629 -3.49 -6.02 -10.86
N ILE A 630 -3.53 -6.39 -9.58
CA ILE A 630 -4.78 -6.80 -8.90
C ILE A 630 -5.75 -5.61 -8.84
N LEU A 631 -5.27 -4.42 -8.50
CA LEU A 631 -6.10 -3.21 -8.47
C LEU A 631 -6.64 -2.85 -9.86
N ILE A 632 -5.80 -2.92 -10.90
CA ILE A 632 -6.20 -2.70 -12.31
C ILE A 632 -7.26 -3.73 -12.71
N PHE A 633 -7.08 -5.00 -12.36
CA PHE A 633 -8.04 -6.06 -12.66
C PHE A 633 -9.42 -5.76 -12.05
N PHE A 634 -9.49 -5.41 -10.77
CA PHE A 634 -10.75 -5.07 -10.11
C PHE A 634 -11.36 -3.76 -10.64
N ALA A 635 -10.55 -2.75 -10.93
CA ALA A 635 -11.01 -1.52 -11.57
C ALA A 635 -11.60 -1.79 -12.95
N ALA A 636 -10.96 -2.62 -13.76
CA ALA A 636 -11.46 -3.04 -15.09
C ALA A 636 -12.74 -3.85 -14.96
N LEU A 637 -12.81 -4.79 -14.01
CA LEU A 637 -14.01 -5.58 -13.73
C LEU A 637 -15.18 -4.68 -13.33
N LEU A 638 -14.94 -3.73 -12.43
CA LEU A 638 -15.92 -2.72 -12.05
C LEU A 638 -16.39 -1.91 -13.27
N ALA A 639 -15.46 -1.45 -14.10
CA ALA A 639 -15.77 -0.70 -15.32
C ALA A 639 -16.68 -1.51 -16.27
N VAL A 640 -16.41 -2.79 -16.47
CA VAL A 640 -17.27 -3.67 -17.27
C VAL A 640 -18.69 -3.74 -16.71
N ILE A 641 -18.82 -4.00 -15.40
CA ILE A 641 -20.12 -4.13 -14.75
C ILE A 641 -20.89 -2.80 -14.81
N VAL A 642 -20.24 -1.68 -14.51
CA VAL A 642 -20.84 -0.34 -14.57
C VAL A 642 -21.28 0.02 -15.98
N LEU A 643 -20.38 -0.10 -16.96
CA LEU A 643 -20.68 0.21 -18.35
C LEU A 643 -21.76 -0.70 -18.93
N TYR A 644 -21.72 -1.99 -18.59
CA TYR A 644 -22.78 -2.93 -18.99
C TYR A 644 -24.13 -2.53 -18.41
N ASN A 645 -24.20 -2.22 -17.13
CA ASN A 645 -25.43 -1.80 -16.49
C ASN A 645 -25.99 -0.49 -17.08
N LEU A 646 -25.12 0.49 -17.29
CA LEU A 646 -25.48 1.78 -17.89
C LEU A 646 -25.86 1.64 -19.39
N GLY A 647 -25.15 0.78 -20.12
CA GLY A 647 -25.50 0.45 -21.50
C GLY A 647 -26.86 -0.24 -21.62
N LEU A 648 -27.14 -1.17 -20.71
CA LEU A 648 -28.46 -1.82 -20.63
C LEU A 648 -29.56 -0.80 -20.32
N LEU A 649 -29.27 0.14 -19.41
CA LEU A 649 -30.16 1.24 -19.05
C LEU A 649 -30.46 2.13 -20.26
N SER A 650 -29.42 2.56 -20.98
CA SER A 650 -29.57 3.37 -22.18
C SER A 650 -30.39 2.66 -23.26
N PHE A 651 -30.10 1.38 -23.51
CA PHE A 651 -30.81 0.61 -24.51
C PHE A 651 -32.31 0.48 -24.21
N THR A 652 -32.69 0.10 -23.00
CA THR A 652 -34.10 -0.12 -22.63
C THR A 652 -34.93 1.16 -22.60
N GLU A 653 -34.36 2.33 -22.31
CA GLU A 653 -35.05 3.62 -22.34
C GLU A 653 -35.29 4.13 -23.78
N ILE A 654 -34.35 3.85 -24.68
CA ILE A 654 -34.38 4.32 -26.06
C ILE A 654 -35.00 3.27 -27.00
N GLU A 655 -35.25 2.05 -26.52
CA GLU A 655 -35.76 0.93 -27.34
C GLU A 655 -36.98 1.30 -28.18
N ARG A 656 -37.96 1.98 -27.56
CA ARG A 656 -39.16 2.45 -28.23
C ARG A 656 -38.88 3.56 -29.26
N GLU A 657 -37.97 4.50 -28.91
CA GLU A 657 -37.56 5.56 -29.85
C GLU A 657 -36.82 4.97 -31.07
N ILE A 658 -35.96 3.97 -30.83
CA ILE A 658 -35.24 3.24 -31.90
C ILE A 658 -36.24 2.46 -32.78
N ALA A 659 -37.22 1.80 -32.16
CA ALA A 659 -38.26 1.10 -32.90
C ALA A 659 -39.05 2.07 -33.79
N THR A 660 -39.42 3.24 -33.28
CA THR A 660 -40.10 4.29 -34.04
C THR A 660 -39.25 4.79 -35.23
N LEU A 661 -37.95 5.11 -34.95
CA LEU A 661 -37.03 5.55 -36.00
C LEU A 661 -36.81 4.47 -37.08
N LYS A 662 -36.79 3.20 -36.71
CA LYS A 662 -36.66 2.06 -37.62
C LYS A 662 -37.92 1.91 -38.50
N VAL A 663 -39.11 2.16 -37.97
CA VAL A 663 -40.39 2.17 -38.72
C VAL A 663 -40.42 3.34 -39.70
N ILE A 664 -39.88 4.51 -39.36
CA ILE A 664 -39.79 5.68 -40.24
C ILE A 664 -38.71 5.49 -41.33
N GLY A 665 -37.95 4.38 -41.33
CA GLY A 665 -37.01 4.03 -42.41
C GLY A 665 -35.53 4.31 -42.08
N PHE A 666 -35.17 4.60 -40.81
CA PHE A 666 -33.75 4.71 -40.45
C PHE A 666 -33.06 3.35 -40.50
N GLU A 667 -31.91 3.29 -41.15
CA GLU A 667 -31.10 2.07 -41.22
C GLU A 667 -30.57 1.66 -39.84
N THR A 668 -30.54 0.36 -39.63
CA THR A 668 -30.03 -0.22 -38.34
C THR A 668 -28.58 0.25 -38.03
N ASN A 669 -27.74 0.43 -39.04
CA ASN A 669 -26.37 0.90 -38.88
C ASN A 669 -26.30 2.36 -38.39
N ASN A 670 -27.20 3.22 -38.82
CA ASN A 670 -27.26 4.61 -38.38
C ASN A 670 -27.75 4.70 -36.92
N LEU A 671 -28.71 3.85 -36.54
CA LEU A 671 -29.21 3.74 -35.18
C LEU A 671 -28.12 3.20 -34.23
N ARG A 672 -27.33 2.22 -34.67
CA ARG A 672 -26.16 1.73 -33.89
C ARG A 672 -25.12 2.83 -33.68
N LYS A 673 -24.76 3.58 -34.73
CA LYS A 673 -23.83 4.72 -34.64
C LYS A 673 -24.32 5.78 -33.67
N LEU A 674 -25.64 6.03 -33.63
CA LEU A 674 -26.21 7.02 -32.70
C LEU A 674 -25.94 6.66 -31.24
N LEU A 675 -26.20 5.41 -30.82
CA LEU A 675 -25.95 4.91 -29.47
C LEU A 675 -24.47 4.81 -29.13
N LEU A 676 -23.64 4.30 -30.07
CA LEU A 676 -22.19 4.23 -29.89
C LEU A 676 -21.62 5.61 -29.66
N THR A 677 -22.01 6.60 -30.48
CA THR A 677 -21.53 7.98 -30.33
C THR A 677 -21.93 8.58 -28.97
N GLN A 678 -23.15 8.31 -28.49
CA GLN A 678 -23.62 8.81 -27.19
C GLN A 678 -22.79 8.27 -26.04
N ASN A 679 -22.58 6.95 -26.01
CA ASN A 679 -21.82 6.33 -24.94
C ASN A 679 -20.35 6.73 -24.98
N LEU A 680 -19.74 6.89 -26.16
CA LEU A 680 -18.37 7.41 -26.29
C LEU A 680 -18.26 8.86 -25.76
N TRP A 681 -19.27 9.68 -25.97
CA TRP A 681 -19.30 11.03 -25.39
C TRP A 681 -19.29 11.01 -23.86
N PHE A 682 -20.12 10.15 -23.26
CA PHE A 682 -20.14 10.00 -21.80
C PHE A 682 -18.84 9.41 -21.27
N THR A 683 -18.27 8.44 -22.00
CA THR A 683 -16.96 7.87 -21.67
C THR A 683 -15.86 8.94 -21.73
N SER A 684 -15.84 9.79 -22.78
CA SER A 684 -14.87 10.88 -22.88
C SER A 684 -14.99 11.89 -21.75
N MET A 685 -16.22 12.29 -21.40
CA MET A 685 -16.45 13.21 -20.29
C MET A 685 -16.05 12.57 -18.94
N GLY A 686 -16.42 11.31 -18.75
CA GLY A 686 -16.04 10.55 -17.55
C GLY A 686 -14.54 10.36 -17.44
N PHE A 687 -13.85 10.06 -18.53
CA PHE A 687 -12.40 9.94 -18.57
C PHE A 687 -11.71 11.24 -18.17
N VAL A 688 -12.07 12.37 -18.78
CA VAL A 688 -11.48 13.68 -18.47
C VAL A 688 -11.71 14.08 -17.01
N LEU A 689 -12.89 13.79 -16.46
CA LEU A 689 -13.18 14.04 -15.04
C LEU A 689 -12.48 13.03 -14.12
N GLY A 690 -12.27 11.80 -14.58
CA GLY A 690 -11.61 10.74 -13.81
C GLY A 690 -10.13 11.01 -13.54
N ILE A 691 -9.41 11.69 -14.46
CA ILE A 691 -8.00 12.03 -14.29
C ILE A 691 -7.74 12.83 -13.00
N PRO A 692 -8.37 14.00 -12.76
CA PRO A 692 -8.13 14.78 -11.54
C PRO A 692 -8.56 14.02 -10.28
N PHE A 693 -9.60 13.18 -10.34
CA PHE A 693 -9.97 12.35 -9.19
C PHE A 693 -8.94 11.24 -8.95
N GLY A 694 -8.37 10.62 -10.01
CA GLY A 694 -7.28 9.67 -9.88
C GLY A 694 -6.02 10.28 -9.29
N TYR A 695 -5.68 11.50 -9.70
CA TYR A 695 -4.58 12.26 -9.10
C TYR A 695 -4.81 12.54 -7.62
N LEU A 696 -6.03 12.93 -7.23
CA LEU A 696 -6.36 13.17 -5.82
C LEU A 696 -6.31 11.89 -4.97
N LEU A 697 -6.75 10.75 -5.53
CA LEU A 697 -6.62 9.44 -4.88
C LEU A 697 -5.15 9.09 -4.67
N MET A 698 -4.32 9.21 -5.71
CA MET A 698 -2.90 8.95 -5.64
C MET A 698 -2.23 9.86 -4.62
N LYS A 699 -2.54 11.15 -4.63
CA LYS A 699 -2.02 12.11 -3.65
C LYS A 699 -2.37 11.69 -2.22
N SER A 700 -3.62 11.32 -1.95
CA SER A 700 -4.04 10.86 -0.64
C SER A 700 -3.26 9.62 -0.19
N MET A 701 -2.92 8.73 -1.12
CA MET A 701 -2.13 7.53 -0.85
C MET A 701 -0.67 7.88 -0.54
N THR A 702 -0.05 8.74 -1.34
CA THR A 702 1.35 9.15 -1.12
C THR A 702 1.53 9.99 0.14
N ASP A 703 0.56 10.85 0.47
CA ASP A 703 0.58 11.64 1.72
C ASP A 703 0.48 10.76 2.98
N SER A 704 -0.09 9.54 2.85
CA SER A 704 -0.26 8.58 3.94
C SER A 704 0.80 7.46 3.96
N ALA A 705 1.75 7.48 3.04
CA ALA A 705 2.77 6.41 2.87
C ALA A 705 3.96 6.55 3.83
N GLY A 706 3.72 6.67 5.12
CA GLY A 706 4.78 6.66 6.15
C GLY A 706 5.84 7.77 6.06
N PRO A 707 6.74 7.86 7.04
CA PRO A 707 7.81 8.87 7.08
C PRO A 707 9.03 8.51 6.23
N SER A 708 9.25 7.24 5.91
CA SER A 708 10.51 6.73 5.33
C SER A 708 10.69 7.06 3.85
N PHE A 709 9.61 7.21 3.07
CA PHE A 709 9.69 7.45 1.64
C PHE A 709 9.02 8.75 1.20
N GLN A 710 9.67 9.48 0.31
CA GLN A 710 9.09 10.64 -0.36
C GLN A 710 8.66 10.26 -1.78
N PHE A 711 7.44 9.74 -1.93
CA PHE A 711 6.92 9.34 -3.24
C PHE A 711 6.61 10.53 -4.13
N PRO A 712 7.17 10.60 -5.34
CA PRO A 712 6.78 11.59 -6.32
C PRO A 712 5.38 11.31 -6.87
N ILE A 713 4.57 12.36 -7.06
CA ILE A 713 3.24 12.24 -7.66
C ILE A 713 3.36 12.46 -9.16
N THR A 714 3.64 11.41 -9.90
CA THR A 714 3.86 11.48 -11.35
C THR A 714 2.80 10.71 -12.12
N LEU A 715 2.31 11.29 -13.19
CA LEU A 715 1.43 10.64 -14.14
C LEU A 715 2.09 10.66 -15.51
N SER A 716 2.67 9.55 -15.91
CA SER A 716 3.30 9.45 -17.22
C SER A 716 2.26 9.52 -18.36
N PRO A 717 2.60 10.17 -19.48
CA PRO A 717 1.73 10.15 -20.66
C PRO A 717 1.42 8.74 -21.16
N GLY A 718 2.34 7.78 -20.96
CA GLY A 718 2.16 6.36 -21.31
C GLY A 718 1.04 5.70 -20.53
N ASN A 719 1.04 5.86 -19.20
CA ASN A 719 0.03 5.28 -18.32
C ASN A 719 -1.33 5.99 -18.42
N LEU A 720 -1.34 7.30 -18.67
CA LEU A 720 -2.59 7.99 -19.06
C LEU A 720 -3.17 7.42 -20.36
N MET A 721 -2.31 7.12 -21.35
CA MET A 721 -2.71 6.50 -22.61
C MET A 721 -3.20 5.05 -22.39
N LEU A 722 -2.56 4.27 -21.54
CA LEU A 722 -3.04 2.93 -21.16
C LEU A 722 -4.40 2.99 -20.48
N SER A 723 -4.58 3.89 -19.50
CA SER A 723 -5.87 4.14 -18.85
C SER A 723 -6.96 4.51 -19.87
N PHE A 724 -6.62 5.35 -20.85
CA PHE A 724 -7.50 5.70 -21.96
C PHE A 724 -7.86 4.48 -22.79
N ILE A 725 -6.87 3.71 -23.25
CA ILE A 725 -7.07 2.52 -24.08
C ILE A 725 -7.96 1.51 -23.35
N ILE A 726 -7.71 1.22 -22.08
CA ILE A 726 -8.51 0.28 -21.29
C ILE A 726 -9.94 0.79 -21.17
N THR A 727 -10.15 2.04 -20.71
CA THR A 727 -11.48 2.62 -20.49
C THR A 727 -12.30 2.64 -21.79
N PHE A 728 -11.69 3.08 -22.91
CA PHE A 728 -12.38 3.16 -24.19
C PHE A 728 -12.60 1.79 -24.82
N SER A 729 -11.65 0.87 -24.72
CA SER A 729 -11.81 -0.50 -25.22
C SER A 729 -12.95 -1.21 -24.49
N LEU A 730 -13.02 -1.13 -23.18
CA LEU A 730 -14.12 -1.69 -22.40
C LEU A 730 -15.46 -1.04 -22.75
N SER A 731 -15.49 0.28 -22.92
CA SER A 731 -16.68 1.00 -23.37
C SER A 731 -17.13 0.54 -24.75
N ILE A 732 -16.21 0.36 -25.71
CA ILE A 732 -16.51 -0.11 -27.05
C ILE A 732 -17.03 -1.56 -27.01
N VAL A 733 -16.37 -2.45 -26.29
CA VAL A 733 -16.78 -3.87 -26.16
C VAL A 733 -18.20 -3.97 -25.61
N VAL A 734 -18.48 -3.28 -24.52
CA VAL A 734 -19.82 -3.27 -23.91
C VAL A 734 -20.86 -2.70 -24.89
N ASN A 735 -20.54 -1.63 -25.60
CA ASN A 735 -21.44 -1.02 -26.59
C ASN A 735 -21.72 -1.96 -27.79
N LEU A 736 -20.72 -2.72 -28.23
CA LEU A 736 -20.89 -3.71 -29.28
C LEU A 736 -21.83 -4.84 -28.84
N MET A 737 -21.81 -5.25 -27.58
CA MET A 737 -22.76 -6.22 -27.00
C MET A 737 -24.21 -5.72 -27.14
N PHE A 738 -24.48 -4.43 -26.84
CA PHE A 738 -25.82 -3.85 -27.00
C PHE A 738 -26.19 -3.59 -28.46
N SER A 739 -25.23 -3.28 -29.31
CA SER A 739 -25.43 -3.14 -30.73
C SER A 739 -26.03 -4.40 -31.40
N GLY A 740 -25.67 -5.59 -30.91
CA GLY A 740 -26.28 -6.86 -31.34
C GLY A 740 -27.76 -6.97 -30.98
N LYS A 741 -28.20 -6.39 -29.83
CA LYS A 741 -29.61 -6.37 -29.42
C LYS A 741 -30.46 -5.48 -30.34
N ILE A 742 -29.94 -4.36 -30.84
CA ILE A 742 -30.63 -3.47 -31.78
C ILE A 742 -30.97 -4.22 -33.09
N ARG A 743 -30.07 -5.06 -33.55
CA ARG A 743 -30.30 -5.85 -34.76
C ARG A 743 -31.46 -6.83 -34.62
N LYS A 744 -31.63 -7.41 -33.43
CA LYS A 744 -32.65 -8.41 -33.09
C LYS A 744 -33.97 -7.78 -32.59
N LEU A 745 -34.11 -6.47 -32.61
CA LEU A 745 -35.26 -5.75 -32.05
C LEU A 745 -36.50 -6.00 -32.93
N ASN A 746 -37.56 -6.57 -32.30
CA ASN A 746 -38.85 -6.80 -32.93
C ASN A 746 -39.69 -5.51 -32.84
N MET A 747 -39.85 -4.82 -33.95
CA MET A 747 -40.55 -3.53 -34.04
C MET A 747 -42.01 -3.62 -33.59
N VAL A 748 -42.70 -4.74 -33.93
CA VAL A 748 -44.12 -4.92 -33.57
C VAL A 748 -44.29 -5.07 -32.05
N GLU A 749 -43.43 -5.85 -31.44
CA GLU A 749 -43.47 -6.13 -30.01
C GLU A 749 -43.05 -4.90 -29.18
N SER A 750 -42.04 -4.16 -29.62
CA SER A 750 -41.57 -2.94 -28.97
C SER A 750 -42.55 -1.76 -29.08
N LEU A 751 -43.42 -1.75 -30.09
CA LEU A 751 -44.47 -0.73 -30.27
C LEU A 751 -45.79 -1.18 -29.65
N LYS A 752 -46.12 -2.51 -29.64
CA LYS A 752 -47.33 -3.09 -29.03
C LYS A 752 -47.29 -3.17 -27.50
N GLY A 753 -46.14 -2.96 -26.85
CA GLY A 753 -45.98 -3.12 -25.41
C GLY A 753 -46.77 -2.16 -24.53
N VAL A 754 -47.96 -1.76 -24.95
CA VAL A 754 -48.89 -0.90 -24.22
C VAL A 754 -50.37 -1.42 -24.35
N GLU A 755 -50.60 -2.62 -24.83
CA GLU A 755 -51.88 -3.29 -24.69
C GLU A 755 -51.88 -4.33 -23.58
#